data_ec064a2341eedec36caae24e88df20d5
#
_entry.id   ec064a2341eedec36caae24e88df20d5
#
_cell.length_a   1.000
_cell.length_b   1.000
_cell.length_c   1.000
_cell.angle_alpha   90.00
_cell.angle_beta   90.00
_cell.angle_gamma   90.00
#
_symmetry.space_group_name_H-M   'P 1'
#
loop_
_entity.id
_entity.type
_entity.pdbx_description
1 polymer ?
#
loop_
_entity_poly.entity_id
_entity_poly.type
_entity_poly.pdbx_seq_one_letter_code
_entity_poly.pdbx_strand_id
1 'polypeptide(L)'
;MHLPALISDLAVILLTGGAVTIVFKKLRLPLVLGYILAGFLIGPLTPFTLADHPSVQVWGDIGAIILMFTLGLHFDLHKLARVGGSAIISSLVMVGGMLLLGFAAGQLMGWEQTDSIFLGGMIALSSPTIIIRVFGELKVGRQEFARLVAGSLVVEDIAGIFMMVVLSALGSSQSVFGGGVLLQLGLLALYLAVWLIFGVYLLPTLLRRTSGLMTDEMLLIVSLGICFGMVLLADALGFSSALGAFLAGSLLAGTLHAGRIKKLTAGVRDLFGAVFFIAVGLMLDPSAVAAHTGSILIITVVTLLGKFLFAAVGELVAGHSLRQAVDCACSLSQIGEFAFIIASLGISQGVLADYIYPVIVAVSVLTTLTTPFLIKNRGAVYDRIARLLPARLLQKLDRYTDEHQSERETDGDWALFLRRYLRRTFFFGSIMLGAALLGQHILLPFLIRVLPGEAPGEVICLALIYLCTALFLRPMLDIHSPQFTTLWLKKRSFRPPLIALCVIRVLIILAIIFLPLESIAGLNALWLLPLMAAAVFIASRFGWFSSAYFSVQARFLTNLNERQLQKLADSDDPAWLDERLVAAEFVWPAPNGPQTLGQLGLGRRYGVNVIRIRRGRHAADMPGSDAAVHAGDRVTVLGERENLRAFCLSFGLEEDADAPTLRAFSENEKTLFCSAFVPESDSPLIGRTIRDSQLREDYRCLILGLQRDLLPIVRPNVDLVIQSGDVLWLLGTRHMAEKLLADADGEEV
;
A
#
# COMPACT_ATOMS: atom_id res chain seq x y z
N MET A 1 5.09 51.38 8.10
CA MET A 1 4.37 50.11 7.92
C MET A 1 5.28 49.02 8.46
N HIS A 2 4.95 48.43 9.62
CA HIS A 2 5.69 47.26 10.08
C HIS A 2 5.15 46.03 9.32
N LEU A 3 6.01 45.37 8.56
CA LEU A 3 5.69 44.08 7.97
C LEU A 3 5.28 43.08 9.06
N PRO A 4 4.24 42.26 8.88
CA PRO A 4 3.95 41.20 9.84
C PRO A 4 5.16 40.29 10.08
N ALA A 5 5.41 39.92 11.33
CA ALA A 5 6.56 39.07 11.72
C ALA A 5 6.67 37.81 10.86
N LEU A 6 5.53 37.19 10.51
CA LEU A 6 5.46 36.02 9.63
C LEU A 6 6.14 36.21 8.27
N ILE A 7 6.05 37.40 7.67
CA ILE A 7 6.66 37.67 6.34
C ILE A 7 8.16 37.86 6.46
N SER A 8 8.62 38.61 7.50
CA SER A 8 10.05 38.82 7.74
C SER A 8 10.75 37.49 8.03
N ASP A 9 10.15 36.65 8.86
CA ASP A 9 10.71 35.35 9.23
C ASP A 9 10.81 34.42 8.02
N LEU A 10 9.75 34.35 7.19
CA LEU A 10 9.79 33.58 5.96
C LEU A 10 10.89 34.07 5.00
N ALA A 11 11.06 35.37 4.87
CA ALA A 11 12.10 35.92 4.02
C ALA A 11 13.51 35.52 4.50
N VAL A 12 13.76 35.61 5.82
CA VAL A 12 15.02 35.19 6.41
C VAL A 12 15.26 33.70 6.24
N ILE A 13 14.24 32.85 6.51
CA ILE A 13 14.30 31.41 6.33
C ILE A 13 14.67 31.05 4.88
N LEU A 14 14.01 31.66 3.90
CA LEU A 14 14.22 31.35 2.47
C LEU A 14 15.58 31.85 1.96
N LEU A 15 16.00 33.05 2.34
CA LEU A 15 17.30 33.60 1.93
C LEU A 15 18.45 32.77 2.47
N THR A 16 18.39 32.40 3.74
CA THR A 16 19.47 31.63 4.38
C THR A 16 19.45 30.19 3.91
N GLY A 17 18.26 29.59 3.79
CA GLY A 17 18.09 28.25 3.21
C GLY A 17 18.67 28.16 1.81
N GLY A 18 18.40 29.17 0.96
CA GLY A 18 18.96 29.26 -0.39
C GLY A 18 20.50 29.35 -0.38
N ALA A 19 21.07 30.21 0.46
CA ALA A 19 22.53 30.36 0.57
C ALA A 19 23.21 29.05 1.01
N VAL A 20 22.69 28.44 2.09
CA VAL A 20 23.25 27.18 2.64
C VAL A 20 23.08 26.02 1.66
N THR A 21 21.97 25.95 0.94
CA THR A 21 21.75 24.92 -0.08
C THR A 21 22.83 24.92 -1.15
N ILE A 22 23.25 26.10 -1.61
CA ILE A 22 24.34 26.25 -2.60
C ILE A 22 25.65 25.70 -2.03
N VAL A 23 25.98 26.05 -0.78
CA VAL A 23 27.19 25.60 -0.10
C VAL A 23 27.19 24.08 0.09
N PHE A 24 26.11 23.51 0.63
CA PHE A 24 26.01 22.08 0.89
C PHE A 24 26.01 21.25 -0.40
N LYS A 25 25.39 21.73 -1.48
CA LYS A 25 25.46 21.10 -2.79
C LYS A 25 26.91 21.08 -3.34
N LYS A 26 27.66 22.17 -3.14
CA LYS A 26 29.08 22.23 -3.52
C LYS A 26 29.93 21.26 -2.70
N LEU A 27 29.63 21.10 -1.41
CA LEU A 27 30.32 20.18 -0.51
C LEU A 27 29.84 18.71 -0.66
N ARG A 28 28.83 18.44 -1.49
CA ARG A 28 28.20 17.12 -1.67
C ARG A 28 27.64 16.54 -0.35
N LEU A 29 27.14 17.40 0.54
CA LEU A 29 26.52 17.03 1.79
C LEU A 29 24.98 16.97 1.63
N PRO A 30 24.28 16.17 2.47
CA PRO A 30 22.82 16.13 2.47
C PRO A 30 22.21 17.51 2.74
N LEU A 31 21.25 17.94 1.90
CA LEU A 31 20.64 19.27 2.01
C LEU A 31 19.88 19.46 3.30
N VAL A 32 19.27 18.39 3.83
CA VAL A 32 18.54 18.41 5.12
C VAL A 32 19.42 18.88 6.26
N LEU A 33 20.67 18.40 6.33
CA LEU A 33 21.66 18.87 7.33
C LEU A 33 21.98 20.35 7.15
N GLY A 34 22.04 20.81 5.88
CA GLY A 34 22.24 22.23 5.57
C GLY A 34 21.09 23.08 6.08
N TYR A 35 19.86 22.66 5.90
CA TYR A 35 18.69 23.38 6.40
C TYR A 35 18.66 23.48 7.92
N ILE A 36 18.91 22.37 8.63
CA ILE A 36 18.99 22.37 10.10
C ILE A 36 20.12 23.30 10.56
N LEU A 37 21.30 23.21 9.93
CA LEU A 37 22.43 24.10 10.27
C LEU A 37 22.11 25.56 9.95
N ALA A 38 21.42 25.84 8.84
CA ALA A 38 20.98 27.21 8.51
C ALA A 38 20.10 27.79 9.61
N GLY A 39 19.10 27.01 10.07
CA GLY A 39 18.23 27.41 11.17
C GLY A 39 19.01 27.66 12.47
N PHE A 40 19.90 26.75 12.81
CA PHE A 40 20.75 26.90 14.01
C PHE A 40 21.66 28.13 13.94
N LEU A 41 22.20 28.47 12.78
CA LEU A 41 23.03 29.66 12.58
C LEU A 41 22.22 30.96 12.68
N ILE A 42 21.01 31.01 12.15
CA ILE A 42 20.17 32.23 12.17
C ILE A 42 19.57 32.50 13.55
N GLY A 43 19.22 31.45 14.28
CA GLY A 43 18.56 31.55 15.58
C GLY A 43 19.55 31.86 16.69
N PRO A 44 20.04 30.81 17.39
CA PRO A 44 20.72 31.00 18.68
C PRO A 44 22.13 31.55 18.58
N LEU A 45 22.79 31.52 17.41
CA LEU A 45 24.19 31.99 17.25
C LEU A 45 24.29 33.45 16.80
N THR A 46 23.21 34.07 16.37
CA THR A 46 23.24 35.49 15.96
C THR A 46 22.76 36.39 17.09
N PRO A 47 23.45 37.51 17.36
CA PRO A 47 23.00 38.49 18.34
C PRO A 47 21.74 39.27 17.92
N PHE A 48 21.27 39.06 16.67
CA PHE A 48 20.04 39.62 16.14
C PHE A 48 18.98 38.52 16.19
N THR A 49 17.99 38.65 17.06
CA THR A 49 16.76 37.85 17.02
C THR A 49 16.01 38.16 15.74
N LEU A 50 16.36 37.45 14.64
CA LEU A 50 15.79 37.68 13.33
C LEU A 50 14.42 37.02 13.17
N ALA A 51 14.04 36.13 14.10
CA ALA A 51 12.79 35.40 14.03
C ALA A 51 12.11 35.34 15.40
N ASP A 52 10.80 35.55 15.42
CA ASP A 52 9.97 35.39 16.61
C ASP A 52 9.61 33.91 16.79
N HIS A 53 9.91 33.32 17.94
CA HIS A 53 9.70 31.89 18.21
C HIS A 53 8.28 31.38 17.84
N PRO A 54 7.18 32.10 18.18
CA PRO A 54 5.83 31.64 17.80
C PRO A 54 5.59 31.59 16.28
N SER A 55 6.13 32.57 15.54
CA SER A 55 5.98 32.61 14.07
C SER A 55 6.75 31.49 13.39
N VAL A 56 7.93 31.14 13.88
CA VAL A 56 8.77 30.05 13.37
C VAL A 56 8.08 28.71 13.56
N GLN A 57 7.43 28.51 14.72
CA GLN A 57 6.68 27.28 14.98
C GLN A 57 5.52 27.12 13.99
N VAL A 58 4.77 28.17 13.69
CA VAL A 58 3.70 28.13 12.68
C VAL A 58 4.23 27.70 11.31
N TRP A 59 5.39 28.25 10.88
CA TRP A 59 6.02 27.84 9.62
C TRP A 59 6.51 26.39 9.66
N GLY A 60 7.02 25.94 10.80
CA GLY A 60 7.39 24.55 11.03
C GLY A 60 6.20 23.60 10.90
N ASP A 61 5.08 23.95 11.51
CA ASP A 61 3.85 23.15 11.47
C ASP A 61 3.27 23.05 10.06
N ILE A 62 3.24 24.18 9.30
CA ILE A 62 2.82 24.17 7.89
C ILE A 62 3.76 23.28 7.07
N GLY A 63 5.07 23.36 7.32
CA GLY A 63 6.06 22.52 6.68
C GLY A 63 5.85 21.03 6.95
N ALA A 64 5.58 20.67 8.21
CA ALA A 64 5.27 19.31 8.63
C ALA A 64 3.99 18.79 7.96
N ILE A 65 2.93 19.59 7.90
CA ILE A 65 1.66 19.28 7.23
C ILE A 65 1.91 18.96 5.74
N ILE A 66 2.63 19.81 5.02
CA ILE A 66 2.92 19.61 3.59
C ILE A 66 3.81 18.39 3.35
N LEU A 67 4.81 18.14 4.23
CA LEU A 67 5.63 16.95 4.16
C LEU A 67 4.80 15.68 4.37
N MET A 68 3.95 15.65 5.39
CA MET A 68 3.07 14.52 5.68
C MET A 68 2.05 14.27 4.57
N PHE A 69 1.46 15.32 4.03
CA PHE A 69 0.59 15.24 2.86
C PHE A 69 1.30 14.58 1.68
N THR A 70 2.51 15.02 1.39
CA THR A 70 3.29 14.47 0.27
C THR A 70 3.72 13.03 0.53
N LEU A 71 4.09 12.69 1.76
CA LEU A 71 4.36 11.32 2.16
C LEU A 71 3.11 10.45 1.93
N GLY A 72 1.93 10.92 2.34
CA GLY A 72 0.65 10.28 2.06
C GLY A 72 0.40 10.06 0.57
N LEU A 73 0.69 11.05 -0.28
CA LEU A 73 0.60 10.90 -1.74
C LEU A 73 1.53 9.81 -2.31
N HIS A 74 2.66 9.53 -1.66
CA HIS A 74 3.56 8.44 -2.04
C HIS A 74 3.17 7.09 -1.47
N PHE A 75 2.27 7.09 -0.48
CA PHE A 75 1.76 5.89 0.14
C PHE A 75 0.86 5.13 -0.82
N ASP A 76 1.28 3.93 -1.20
CA ASP A 76 0.56 3.04 -2.10
C ASP A 76 0.36 1.69 -1.41
N LEU A 77 -0.87 1.43 -1.00
CA LEU A 77 -1.27 0.16 -0.37
C LEU A 77 -0.88 -1.06 -1.22
N HIS A 78 -0.79 -0.89 -2.54
CA HIS A 78 -0.41 -1.97 -3.45
C HIS A 78 1.10 -2.21 -3.47
N LYS A 79 1.91 -1.18 -3.18
CA LYS A 79 3.36 -1.38 -2.96
C LYS A 79 3.59 -2.24 -1.72
N LEU A 80 2.86 -1.97 -0.63
CA LEU A 80 2.89 -2.81 0.57
C LEU A 80 2.53 -4.26 0.23
N ALA A 81 1.55 -4.44 -0.65
CA ALA A 81 1.15 -5.76 -1.10
C ALA A 81 2.23 -6.52 -1.90
N ARG A 82 3.16 -5.80 -2.53
CA ARG A 82 4.31 -6.36 -3.27
C ARG A 82 5.56 -6.47 -2.41
N VAL A 83 5.60 -5.78 -1.27
CA VAL A 83 6.66 -5.94 -0.26
C VAL A 83 6.57 -7.37 0.28
N GLY A 84 7.60 -8.14 0.09
CA GLY A 84 7.65 -9.55 0.51
C GLY A 84 7.48 -9.69 2.02
N GLY A 85 7.00 -10.85 2.48
CA GLY A 85 6.85 -11.14 3.92
C GLY A 85 8.15 -10.95 4.71
N SER A 86 9.30 -11.12 4.06
CA SER A 86 10.61 -10.89 4.66
C SER A 86 10.84 -9.46 5.12
N ALA A 87 10.48 -8.45 4.30
CA ALA A 87 10.65 -7.06 4.69
C ALA A 87 9.70 -6.67 5.86
N ILE A 88 8.51 -7.28 5.93
CA ILE A 88 7.60 -7.09 7.07
C ILE A 88 8.22 -7.64 8.35
N ILE A 89 8.74 -8.87 8.31
CA ILE A 89 9.37 -9.52 9.46
C ILE A 89 10.60 -8.72 9.91
N SER A 90 11.48 -8.36 8.97
CA SER A 90 12.70 -7.58 9.24
C SER A 90 12.35 -6.24 9.91
N SER A 91 11.42 -5.48 9.35
CA SER A 91 11.02 -4.18 9.90
C SER A 91 10.32 -4.30 11.24
N LEU A 92 9.45 -5.30 11.46
CA LEU A 92 8.79 -5.51 12.76
C LEU A 92 9.80 -5.83 13.87
N VAL A 93 10.81 -6.66 13.58
CA VAL A 93 11.89 -6.97 14.54
C VAL A 93 12.69 -5.71 14.84
N MET A 94 13.04 -4.92 13.81
CA MET A 94 13.83 -3.71 14.00
C MET A 94 13.04 -2.64 14.76
N VAL A 95 11.82 -2.30 14.34
CA VAL A 95 11.00 -1.26 14.99
C VAL A 95 10.64 -1.69 16.41
N GLY A 96 10.20 -2.94 16.62
CA GLY A 96 9.87 -3.46 17.95
C GLY A 96 11.09 -3.48 18.89
N GLY A 97 12.24 -3.94 18.39
CA GLY A 97 13.49 -3.94 19.14
C GLY A 97 13.95 -2.54 19.52
N MET A 98 13.84 -1.58 18.59
CA MET A 98 14.22 -0.17 18.84
C MET A 98 13.26 0.53 19.79
N LEU A 99 11.95 0.24 19.74
CA LEU A 99 10.97 0.74 20.71
C LEU A 99 11.35 0.32 22.14
N LEU A 100 11.62 -0.97 22.32
CA LEU A 100 12.00 -1.52 23.62
C LEU A 100 13.36 -0.97 24.10
N LEU A 101 14.33 -0.89 23.19
CA LEU A 101 15.67 -0.37 23.52
C LEU A 101 15.63 1.11 23.86
N GLY A 102 14.86 1.92 23.12
CA GLY A 102 14.70 3.35 23.39
C GLY A 102 13.96 3.61 24.69
N PHE A 103 12.90 2.83 24.97
CA PHE A 103 12.22 2.87 26.25
C PHE A 103 13.18 2.54 27.41
N ALA A 104 13.94 1.45 27.28
CA ALA A 104 14.91 1.06 28.30
C ALA A 104 16.01 2.12 28.50
N ALA A 105 16.51 2.71 27.41
CA ALA A 105 17.52 3.77 27.48
C ALA A 105 16.98 5.02 28.18
N GLY A 106 15.75 5.45 27.90
CA GLY A 106 15.09 6.55 28.57
C GLY A 106 14.95 6.29 30.07
N GLN A 107 14.45 5.13 30.46
CA GLN A 107 14.32 4.75 31.86
C GLN A 107 15.69 4.69 32.59
N LEU A 108 16.73 4.19 31.94
CA LEU A 108 18.09 4.16 32.50
C LEU A 108 18.70 5.56 32.67
N MET A 109 18.30 6.53 31.84
CA MET A 109 18.68 7.95 31.97
C MET A 109 17.83 8.70 32.99
N GLY A 110 16.84 8.05 33.62
CA GLY A 110 15.94 8.66 34.60
C GLY A 110 14.82 9.51 34.00
N TRP A 111 14.49 9.30 32.71
CA TRP A 111 13.39 10.00 32.02
C TRP A 111 12.05 9.49 32.48
N GLU A 112 11.01 10.31 32.36
CA GLU A 112 9.65 9.89 32.64
C GLU A 112 9.20 8.77 31.70
N GLN A 113 8.19 8.02 32.12
CA GLN A 113 7.69 6.86 31.34
C GLN A 113 7.20 7.28 29.95
N THR A 114 6.50 8.41 29.87
CA THR A 114 6.01 8.96 28.61
C THR A 114 7.15 9.39 27.69
N ASP A 115 8.11 10.15 28.20
CA ASP A 115 9.31 10.57 27.48
C ASP A 115 10.08 9.37 26.91
N SER A 116 10.19 8.29 27.70
CA SER A 116 10.88 7.06 27.30
C SER A 116 10.16 6.31 26.20
N ILE A 117 8.81 6.27 26.22
CA ILE A 117 7.99 5.68 25.14
C ILE A 117 8.17 6.48 23.85
N PHE A 118 8.08 7.81 23.93
CA PHE A 118 8.30 8.69 22.79
C PHE A 118 9.72 8.57 22.24
N LEU A 119 10.75 8.46 23.10
CA LEU A 119 12.12 8.22 22.67
C LEU A 119 12.22 6.94 21.83
N GLY A 120 11.63 5.84 22.31
CA GLY A 120 11.56 4.59 21.55
C GLY A 120 10.97 4.77 20.16
N GLY A 121 9.86 5.51 20.07
CA GLY A 121 9.20 5.85 18.80
C GLY A 121 10.08 6.69 17.88
N MET A 122 10.72 7.71 18.41
CA MET A 122 11.56 8.63 17.64
C MET A 122 12.79 7.96 17.04
N ILE A 123 13.46 7.05 17.79
CA ILE A 123 14.68 6.39 17.30
C ILE A 123 14.41 5.11 16.48
N ALA A 124 13.16 4.63 16.41
CA ALA A 124 12.83 3.39 15.72
C ALA A 124 12.84 3.52 14.18
N LEU A 125 12.58 4.71 13.63
CA LEU A 125 12.31 4.92 12.21
C LEU A 125 13.51 5.50 11.47
N SER A 126 13.74 5.03 10.23
CA SER A 126 14.80 5.51 9.35
C SER A 126 14.26 6.50 8.30
N SER A 127 15.16 7.31 7.69
CA SER A 127 14.76 8.22 6.60
C SER A 127 14.96 7.61 5.22
N PRO A 128 13.89 7.36 4.45
CA PRO A 128 13.98 6.92 3.06
C PRO A 128 14.74 7.92 2.19
N THR A 129 14.51 9.21 2.41
CA THR A 129 15.05 10.31 1.60
C THR A 129 16.57 10.34 1.66
N ILE A 130 17.15 10.19 2.85
CA ILE A 130 18.59 10.22 3.06
C ILE A 130 19.24 8.96 2.48
N ILE A 131 18.68 7.77 2.76
CA ILE A 131 19.23 6.49 2.33
C ILE A 131 19.24 6.38 0.80
N ILE A 132 18.11 6.67 0.14
CA ILE A 132 17.99 6.59 -1.33
C ILE A 132 18.97 7.57 -2.00
N ARG A 133 19.15 8.75 -1.43
CA ARG A 133 20.12 9.72 -1.93
C ARG A 133 21.55 9.19 -1.82
N VAL A 134 21.95 8.65 -0.67
CA VAL A 134 23.28 8.06 -0.47
C VAL A 134 23.49 6.88 -1.39
N PHE A 135 22.47 6.05 -1.63
CA PHE A 135 22.54 4.97 -2.63
C PHE A 135 22.78 5.48 -4.04
N GLY A 136 22.17 6.61 -4.41
CA GLY A 136 22.40 7.27 -5.69
C GLY A 136 23.84 7.79 -5.82
N GLU A 137 24.35 8.47 -4.78
CA GLU A 137 25.71 9.03 -4.75
C GLU A 137 26.80 7.93 -4.79
N LEU A 138 26.58 6.82 -4.08
CA LEU A 138 27.49 5.66 -4.06
C LEU A 138 27.26 4.68 -5.22
N LYS A 139 26.23 4.92 -6.07
CA LYS A 139 25.84 4.07 -7.21
C LYS A 139 25.52 2.62 -6.82
N VAL A 140 24.99 2.38 -5.63
CA VAL A 140 24.65 1.04 -5.11
C VAL A 140 23.15 0.72 -5.19
N GLY A 141 22.32 1.63 -5.65
CA GLY A 141 20.86 1.50 -5.69
C GLY A 141 20.30 0.33 -6.51
N ARG A 142 21.12 -0.29 -7.39
CA ARG A 142 20.71 -1.48 -8.16
C ARG A 142 21.11 -2.80 -7.49
N GLN A 143 21.82 -2.77 -6.38
CA GLN A 143 22.24 -3.98 -5.66
C GLN A 143 21.05 -4.58 -4.90
N GLU A 144 21.14 -5.88 -4.62
CA GLU A 144 20.05 -6.63 -4.00
C GLU A 144 19.67 -6.10 -2.60
N PHE A 145 20.68 -5.81 -1.75
CA PHE A 145 20.44 -5.23 -0.43
C PHE A 145 19.70 -3.90 -0.50
N ALA A 146 19.93 -3.08 -1.54
CA ALA A 146 19.25 -1.81 -1.69
C ALA A 146 17.73 -1.99 -1.94
N ARG A 147 17.33 -3.08 -2.61
CA ARG A 147 15.91 -3.46 -2.77
C ARG A 147 15.30 -3.93 -1.46
N LEU A 148 16.06 -4.70 -0.66
CA LEU A 148 15.62 -5.12 0.68
C LEU A 148 15.40 -3.91 1.59
N VAL A 149 16.39 -3.01 1.66
CA VAL A 149 16.27 -1.74 2.41
C VAL A 149 15.07 -0.92 1.94
N ALA A 150 14.87 -0.77 0.62
CA ALA A 150 13.71 -0.04 0.11
C ALA A 150 12.37 -0.69 0.52
N GLY A 151 12.32 -2.02 0.57
CA GLY A 151 11.16 -2.76 1.08
C GLY A 151 10.94 -2.50 2.58
N SER A 152 11.98 -2.58 3.40
CA SER A 152 11.93 -2.33 4.84
C SER A 152 11.50 -0.89 5.14
N LEU A 153 12.04 0.10 4.41
CA LEU A 153 11.65 1.51 4.57
C LEU A 153 10.16 1.75 4.34
N VAL A 154 9.55 1.08 3.35
CA VAL A 154 8.10 1.19 3.12
C VAL A 154 7.31 0.67 4.33
N VAL A 155 7.78 -0.40 4.97
CA VAL A 155 7.13 -0.95 6.18
C VAL A 155 7.37 -0.04 7.39
N GLU A 156 8.59 0.51 7.53
CA GLU A 156 8.91 1.48 8.58
C GLU A 156 8.06 2.74 8.50
N ASP A 157 7.82 3.28 7.29
CA ASP A 157 6.94 4.44 7.09
C ASP A 157 5.52 4.16 7.60
N ILE A 158 4.99 2.96 7.33
CA ILE A 158 3.68 2.54 7.83
C ILE A 158 3.69 2.39 9.36
N ALA A 159 4.74 1.78 9.90
CA ALA A 159 4.93 1.65 11.34
C ALA A 159 5.02 3.03 12.00
N GLY A 160 5.67 4.01 11.35
CA GLY A 160 5.76 5.39 11.79
C GLY A 160 4.42 6.09 11.89
N ILE A 161 3.57 5.91 10.88
CA ILE A 161 2.21 6.44 10.89
C ILE A 161 1.39 5.82 12.01
N PHE A 162 1.44 4.49 12.13
CA PHE A 162 0.75 3.79 13.21
C PHE A 162 1.24 4.24 14.58
N MET A 163 2.55 4.46 14.72
CA MET A 163 3.17 4.95 15.94
C MET A 163 2.74 6.37 16.30
N MET A 164 2.70 7.30 15.33
CA MET A 164 2.17 8.65 15.55
C MET A 164 0.74 8.62 16.07
N VAL A 165 -0.07 7.73 15.53
CA VAL A 165 -1.44 7.50 15.94
C VAL A 165 -1.53 7.02 17.39
N VAL A 166 -0.74 6.00 17.74
CA VAL A 166 -0.71 5.43 19.10
C VAL A 166 -0.16 6.46 20.10
N LEU A 167 0.92 7.16 19.74
CA LEU A 167 1.51 8.19 20.61
C LEU A 167 0.60 9.40 20.78
N SER A 168 -0.15 9.81 19.75
CA SER A 168 -1.17 10.85 19.87
C SER A 168 -2.28 10.45 20.82
N ALA A 169 -2.73 9.20 20.77
CA ALA A 169 -3.74 8.67 21.68
C ALA A 169 -3.22 8.54 23.12
N LEU A 170 -1.96 8.18 23.31
CA LEU A 170 -1.31 8.12 24.62
C LEU A 170 -1.12 9.52 25.24
N GLY A 171 -0.74 10.50 24.43
CA GLY A 171 -0.55 11.88 24.89
C GLY A 171 -1.86 12.56 25.33
N SER A 172 -2.99 12.23 24.72
CA SER A 172 -4.29 12.76 25.11
C SER A 172 -4.94 12.02 26.29
N SER A 173 -4.41 10.86 26.72
CA SER A 173 -4.91 10.08 27.86
C SER A 173 -4.07 10.36 29.11
N GLN A 174 -4.71 10.74 30.22
CA GLN A 174 -4.01 10.97 31.51
C GLN A 174 -3.49 9.68 32.17
N SER A 175 -3.69 8.50 31.57
CA SER A 175 -3.20 7.21 32.10
C SER A 175 -2.74 6.28 30.98
N VAL A 176 -1.51 5.80 31.07
CA VAL A 176 -0.87 4.89 30.10
C VAL A 176 -1.55 3.51 30.04
N PHE A 177 -2.21 3.08 31.15
CA PHE A 177 -2.90 1.80 31.27
C PHE A 177 -4.31 2.01 31.87
N GLY A 178 -5.31 2.25 31.02
CA GLY A 178 -6.71 2.39 31.48
C GLY A 178 -7.70 2.22 30.34
N GLY A 179 -8.99 2.01 30.68
CA GLY A 179 -10.08 1.87 29.71
C GLY A 179 -10.19 3.05 28.72
N GLY A 180 -9.66 4.23 29.07
CA GLY A 180 -9.58 5.41 28.21
C GLY A 180 -8.74 5.22 26.94
N VAL A 181 -7.63 4.47 27.03
CA VAL A 181 -6.77 4.20 25.86
C VAL A 181 -7.49 3.31 24.85
N LEU A 182 -8.22 2.29 25.32
CA LEU A 182 -9.03 1.41 24.43
C LEU A 182 -10.15 2.20 23.76
N LEU A 183 -10.79 3.13 24.46
CA LEU A 183 -11.82 3.99 23.88
C LEU A 183 -11.22 4.90 22.79
N GLN A 184 -10.06 5.53 23.05
CA GLN A 184 -9.39 6.39 22.08
C GLN A 184 -8.89 5.62 20.86
N LEU A 185 -8.34 4.42 21.05
CA LEU A 185 -8.00 3.53 19.93
C LEU A 185 -9.25 3.12 19.13
N GLY A 186 -10.39 2.92 19.80
CA GLY A 186 -11.67 2.68 19.16
C GLY A 186 -12.16 3.88 18.34
N LEU A 187 -12.10 5.09 18.89
CA LEU A 187 -12.44 6.34 18.19
C LEU A 187 -11.51 6.60 17.01
N LEU A 188 -10.23 6.29 17.16
CA LEU A 188 -9.27 6.37 16.08
C LEU A 188 -9.55 5.37 14.97
N ALA A 189 -9.83 4.11 15.32
CA ALA A 189 -10.23 3.09 14.33
C ALA A 189 -11.52 3.51 13.59
N LEU A 190 -12.45 4.14 14.30
CA LEU A 190 -13.64 4.76 13.72
C LEU A 190 -13.28 5.87 12.74
N TYR A 191 -12.42 6.81 13.16
CA TYR A 191 -11.99 7.91 12.30
C TYR A 191 -11.33 7.40 11.02
N LEU A 192 -10.42 6.43 11.16
CA LEU A 192 -9.78 5.79 10.01
C LEU A 192 -10.77 5.04 9.12
N ALA A 193 -11.78 4.38 9.69
CA ALA A 193 -12.81 3.67 8.93
C ALA A 193 -13.72 4.62 8.16
N VAL A 194 -14.21 5.68 8.82
CA VAL A 194 -15.02 6.74 8.18
C VAL A 194 -14.24 7.42 7.08
N TRP A 195 -12.99 7.77 7.36
CA TRP A 195 -12.08 8.37 6.42
C TRP A 195 -11.85 7.47 5.19
N LEU A 196 -11.61 6.17 5.40
CA LEU A 196 -11.42 5.21 4.32
C LEU A 196 -12.67 5.06 3.46
N ILE A 197 -13.86 5.01 4.09
CA ILE A 197 -15.14 4.90 3.38
C ILE A 197 -15.41 6.17 2.57
N PHE A 198 -15.35 7.33 3.23
CA PHE A 198 -15.61 8.61 2.56
C PHE A 198 -14.58 8.93 1.49
N GLY A 199 -13.31 8.69 1.80
CA GLY A 199 -12.21 8.99 0.91
C GLY A 199 -12.19 8.14 -0.34
N VAL A 200 -12.38 6.84 -0.22
CA VAL A 200 -12.37 5.92 -1.37
C VAL A 200 -13.67 6.04 -2.19
N TYR A 201 -14.78 6.42 -1.57
CA TYR A 201 -16.07 6.55 -2.29
C TYR A 201 -16.29 7.93 -2.88
N LEU A 202 -16.16 8.97 -2.06
CA LEU A 202 -16.56 10.32 -2.43
C LEU A 202 -15.51 11.02 -3.29
N LEU A 203 -14.23 10.90 -2.89
CA LEU A 203 -13.17 11.70 -3.49
C LEU A 203 -12.87 11.32 -4.95
N PRO A 204 -12.68 10.03 -5.31
CA PRO A 204 -12.50 9.63 -6.71
C PRO A 204 -13.72 9.97 -7.56
N THR A 205 -14.94 9.76 -7.03
CA THR A 205 -16.19 10.08 -7.75
C THR A 205 -16.32 11.57 -8.02
N LEU A 206 -15.96 12.42 -7.04
CA LEU A 206 -15.97 13.87 -7.20
C LEU A 206 -14.95 14.34 -8.23
N LEU A 207 -13.70 13.87 -8.11
CA LEU A 207 -12.62 14.23 -9.02
C LEU A 207 -12.87 13.74 -10.45
N ARG A 208 -13.50 12.57 -10.62
CA ARG A 208 -13.88 12.05 -11.94
C ARG A 208 -14.96 12.93 -12.57
N ARG A 209 -16.00 13.30 -11.80
CA ARG A 209 -17.10 14.14 -12.29
C ARG A 209 -16.64 15.55 -12.70
N THR A 210 -15.56 16.03 -12.10
CA THR A 210 -15.00 17.36 -12.37
C THR A 210 -13.74 17.29 -13.26
N SER A 211 -13.31 16.13 -13.71
CA SER A 211 -12.03 15.93 -14.42
C SER A 211 -11.91 16.76 -15.70
N GLY A 212 -12.99 16.92 -16.45
CA GLY A 212 -13.04 17.75 -17.67
C GLY A 212 -12.86 19.26 -17.44
N LEU A 213 -13.04 19.73 -16.19
CA LEU A 213 -12.87 21.12 -15.79
C LEU A 213 -11.54 21.38 -15.06
N MET A 214 -10.81 20.35 -14.66
CA MET A 214 -9.63 20.43 -13.78
C MET A 214 -8.37 20.85 -14.57
N THR A 215 -8.01 22.13 -14.48
CA THR A 215 -6.66 22.62 -14.84
C THR A 215 -5.63 22.19 -13.78
N ASP A 216 -4.33 22.36 -14.08
CA ASP A 216 -3.24 22.08 -13.14
C ASP A 216 -3.34 22.95 -11.88
N GLU A 217 -3.69 24.22 -12.05
CA GLU A 217 -3.88 25.17 -10.96
C GLU A 217 -5.05 24.75 -10.06
N MET A 218 -6.21 24.44 -10.65
CA MET A 218 -7.38 23.98 -9.90
C MET A 218 -7.09 22.68 -9.13
N LEU A 219 -6.39 21.74 -9.77
CA LEU A 219 -6.04 20.47 -9.15
C LEU A 219 -5.10 20.66 -7.95
N LEU A 220 -4.14 21.59 -8.03
CA LEU A 220 -3.25 21.94 -6.93
C LEU A 220 -4.05 22.56 -5.77
N ILE A 221 -4.90 23.55 -6.05
CA ILE A 221 -5.72 24.24 -5.05
C ILE A 221 -6.66 23.26 -4.35
N VAL A 222 -7.37 22.43 -5.11
CA VAL A 222 -8.29 21.42 -4.55
C VAL A 222 -7.54 20.40 -3.69
N SER A 223 -6.36 19.94 -4.14
CA SER A 223 -5.55 18.97 -3.39
C SER A 223 -5.06 19.54 -2.05
N LEU A 224 -4.58 20.77 -2.04
CA LEU A 224 -4.18 21.46 -0.81
C LEU A 224 -5.38 21.81 0.06
N GLY A 225 -6.52 22.19 -0.53
CA GLY A 225 -7.77 22.43 0.18
C GLY A 225 -8.26 21.18 0.91
N ILE A 226 -8.20 20.01 0.26
CA ILE A 226 -8.50 18.71 0.90
C ILE A 226 -7.49 18.41 2.03
N CYS A 227 -6.20 18.70 1.82
CA CYS A 227 -5.17 18.54 2.84
C CYS A 227 -5.51 19.33 4.11
N PHE A 228 -5.67 20.64 3.98
CA PHE A 228 -5.96 21.49 5.13
C PHE A 228 -7.35 21.23 5.73
N GLY A 229 -8.36 20.89 4.92
CA GLY A 229 -9.66 20.46 5.40
C GLY A 229 -9.59 19.21 6.27
N MET A 230 -8.77 18.23 5.89
CA MET A 230 -8.54 17.01 6.69
C MET A 230 -7.71 17.29 7.95
N VAL A 231 -6.79 18.26 7.91
CA VAL A 231 -6.07 18.74 9.09
C VAL A 231 -7.04 19.33 10.11
N LEU A 232 -7.93 20.22 9.69
CA LEU A 232 -8.96 20.80 10.55
C LEU A 232 -9.90 19.74 11.14
N LEU A 233 -10.27 18.74 10.34
CA LEU A 233 -11.11 17.64 10.81
C LEU A 233 -10.37 16.77 11.84
N ALA A 234 -9.09 16.47 11.63
CA ALA A 234 -8.29 15.72 12.57
C ALA A 234 -8.14 16.46 13.91
N ASP A 235 -7.83 17.75 13.85
CA ASP A 235 -7.69 18.62 15.02
C ASP A 235 -9.02 18.71 15.83
N ALA A 236 -10.13 18.90 15.15
CA ALA A 236 -11.47 18.90 15.76
C ALA A 236 -11.84 17.60 16.48
N LEU A 237 -11.22 16.48 16.07
CA LEU A 237 -11.40 15.15 16.67
C LEU A 237 -10.33 14.82 17.72
N GLY A 238 -9.41 15.76 18.02
CA GLY A 238 -8.33 15.59 18.99
C GLY A 238 -7.14 14.76 18.48
N PHE A 239 -6.99 14.62 17.15
CA PHE A 239 -5.85 13.96 16.51
C PHE A 239 -4.83 14.98 15.99
N SER A 240 -3.62 14.51 15.69
CA SER A 240 -2.58 15.39 15.18
C SER A 240 -2.87 15.91 13.76
N SER A 241 -2.51 17.18 13.52
CA SER A 241 -2.56 17.82 12.19
C SER A 241 -1.76 17.03 11.14
N ALA A 242 -0.63 16.45 11.54
CA ALA A 242 0.22 15.62 10.70
C ALA A 242 -0.50 14.35 10.20
N LEU A 243 -1.30 13.70 11.06
CA LEU A 243 -2.13 12.57 10.70
C LEU A 243 -3.19 12.97 9.66
N GLY A 244 -3.91 14.06 9.89
CA GLY A 244 -4.92 14.59 8.94
C GLY A 244 -4.33 14.83 7.55
N ALA A 245 -3.16 15.47 7.49
CA ALA A 245 -2.44 15.73 6.24
C ALA A 245 -2.01 14.45 5.52
N PHE A 246 -1.44 13.50 6.26
CA PHE A 246 -1.05 12.19 5.70
C PHE A 246 -2.25 11.45 5.11
N LEU A 247 -3.35 11.42 5.83
CA LEU A 247 -4.57 10.76 5.40
C LEU A 247 -5.13 11.40 4.12
N ALA A 248 -5.15 12.74 4.02
CA ALA A 248 -5.52 13.45 2.80
C ALA A 248 -4.66 13.04 1.60
N GLY A 249 -3.34 13.00 1.81
CA GLY A 249 -2.39 12.58 0.79
C GLY A 249 -2.63 11.14 0.32
N SER A 250 -2.85 10.21 1.25
CA SER A 250 -3.04 8.79 0.92
C SER A 250 -4.37 8.52 0.18
N LEU A 251 -5.42 9.32 0.46
CA LEU A 251 -6.67 9.30 -0.31
C LEU A 251 -6.43 9.71 -1.77
N LEU A 252 -5.75 10.84 -1.96
CA LEU A 252 -5.45 11.34 -3.29
C LEU A 252 -4.48 10.43 -4.05
N ALA A 253 -3.63 9.67 -3.35
CA ALA A 253 -2.74 8.67 -3.94
C ALA A 253 -3.48 7.56 -4.69
N GLY A 254 -4.69 7.21 -4.26
CA GLY A 254 -5.56 6.22 -4.92
C GLY A 254 -6.24 6.73 -6.19
N THR A 255 -6.29 8.04 -6.43
CA THR A 255 -7.04 8.65 -7.55
C THR A 255 -6.27 8.63 -8.86
N LEU A 256 -6.98 8.77 -9.99
CA LEU A 256 -6.41 8.88 -11.34
C LEU A 256 -5.41 10.03 -11.46
N HIS A 257 -5.70 11.14 -10.79
CA HIS A 257 -4.88 12.36 -10.85
C HIS A 257 -3.65 12.32 -9.93
N ALA A 258 -3.42 11.24 -9.17
CA ALA A 258 -2.32 11.15 -8.20
C ALA A 258 -0.93 11.44 -8.80
N GLY A 259 -0.66 10.98 -10.03
CA GLY A 259 0.60 11.26 -10.72
C GLY A 259 0.80 12.74 -11.03
N ARG A 260 -0.29 13.41 -11.46
CA ARG A 260 -0.33 14.84 -11.78
C ARG A 260 -0.22 15.67 -10.50
N ILE A 261 -0.96 15.32 -9.45
CA ILE A 261 -0.90 15.95 -8.12
C ILE A 261 0.53 15.88 -7.56
N LYS A 262 1.20 14.72 -7.63
CA LYS A 262 2.59 14.57 -7.19
C LYS A 262 3.56 15.51 -7.89
N LYS A 263 3.39 15.71 -9.20
CA LYS A 263 4.24 16.65 -9.96
C LYS A 263 3.98 18.09 -9.54
N LEU A 264 2.71 18.47 -9.38
CA LEU A 264 2.31 19.82 -9.01
C LEU A 264 2.73 20.19 -7.58
N THR A 265 2.62 19.24 -6.64
CA THR A 265 2.98 19.46 -5.23
C THR A 265 4.46 19.31 -4.95
N ALA A 266 5.29 18.84 -5.91
CA ALA A 266 6.71 18.62 -5.69
C ALA A 266 7.46 19.92 -5.30
N GLY A 267 7.21 21.02 -6.00
CA GLY A 267 7.82 22.32 -5.66
C GLY A 267 7.37 22.86 -4.31
N VAL A 268 6.09 22.66 -3.97
CA VAL A 268 5.52 23.06 -2.67
C VAL A 268 6.17 22.23 -1.55
N ARG A 269 6.32 20.92 -1.73
CA ARG A 269 7.04 20.04 -0.80
C ARG A 269 8.48 20.47 -0.59
N ASP A 270 9.21 20.76 -1.66
CA ASP A 270 10.63 21.10 -1.57
C ASP A 270 10.82 22.44 -0.86
N LEU A 271 9.93 23.41 -1.09
CA LEU A 271 9.92 24.70 -0.43
C LEU A 271 9.61 24.53 1.07
N PHE A 272 8.46 23.96 1.40
CA PHE A 272 8.00 23.83 2.78
C PHE A 272 8.79 22.77 3.57
N GLY A 273 9.39 21.79 2.90
CA GLY A 273 10.35 20.89 3.50
C GLY A 273 11.61 21.62 3.96
N ALA A 274 12.15 22.54 3.15
CA ALA A 274 13.25 23.40 3.57
C ALA A 274 12.86 24.28 4.76
N VAL A 275 11.68 24.91 4.70
CA VAL A 275 11.15 25.74 5.80
C VAL A 275 11.03 24.93 7.09
N PHE A 276 10.47 23.71 7.02
CA PHE A 276 10.37 22.81 8.18
C PHE A 276 11.72 22.52 8.82
N PHE A 277 12.71 22.07 8.03
CA PHE A 277 14.03 21.74 8.60
C PHE A 277 14.81 22.96 9.09
N ILE A 278 14.61 24.14 8.51
CA ILE A 278 15.18 25.38 9.02
C ILE A 278 14.49 25.77 10.34
N ALA A 279 13.17 25.65 10.44
CA ALA A 279 12.43 25.86 11.67
C ALA A 279 12.88 24.91 12.79
N VAL A 280 13.10 23.63 12.47
CA VAL A 280 13.70 22.65 13.38
C VAL A 280 15.07 23.12 13.90
N GLY A 281 15.91 23.65 13.01
CA GLY A 281 17.21 24.18 13.37
C GLY A 281 17.13 25.47 14.25
N LEU A 282 16.16 26.35 13.98
CA LEU A 282 15.90 27.55 14.76
C LEU A 282 15.45 27.26 16.20
N MET A 283 14.72 26.16 16.40
CA MET A 283 14.25 25.69 17.71
C MET A 283 15.35 24.99 18.53
N LEU A 284 16.55 24.81 17.99
CA LEU A 284 17.67 24.22 18.70
C LEU A 284 18.23 25.25 19.71
N ASP A 285 18.10 24.97 21.00
CA ASP A 285 18.78 25.74 22.06
C ASP A 285 20.19 25.19 22.31
N PRO A 286 21.27 25.96 22.02
CA PRO A 286 22.65 25.54 22.30
C PRO A 286 22.90 25.20 23.74
N SER A 287 22.23 25.90 24.67
CA SER A 287 22.37 25.67 26.11
C SER A 287 21.78 24.32 26.51
N ALA A 288 20.64 23.97 25.99
CA ALA A 288 20.02 22.66 26.18
C ALA A 288 20.86 21.51 25.55
N VAL A 289 21.42 21.71 24.37
CA VAL A 289 22.33 20.75 23.73
C VAL A 289 23.61 20.56 24.58
N ALA A 290 24.21 21.65 25.09
CA ALA A 290 25.38 21.57 25.94
C ALA A 290 25.10 20.89 27.29
N ALA A 291 23.95 21.21 27.90
CA ALA A 291 23.55 20.61 29.19
C ALA A 291 23.25 19.10 29.06
N HIS A 292 22.71 18.64 27.90
CA HIS A 292 22.34 17.26 27.68
C HIS A 292 23.29 16.48 26.75
N THR A 293 24.56 16.93 26.61
CA THR A 293 25.55 16.27 25.74
C THR A 293 25.74 14.80 26.08
N GLY A 294 25.67 14.40 27.35
CA GLY A 294 25.75 13.01 27.80
C GLY A 294 24.59 12.17 27.23
N SER A 295 23.35 12.67 27.33
CA SER A 295 22.15 12.00 26.76
C SER A 295 22.26 11.91 25.26
N ILE A 296 22.71 12.95 24.57
CA ILE A 296 22.90 12.97 23.10
C ILE A 296 23.86 11.85 22.65
N LEU A 297 25.02 11.75 23.34
CA LEU A 297 26.01 10.72 23.03
C LEU A 297 25.48 9.30 23.30
N ILE A 298 24.83 9.08 24.43
CA ILE A 298 24.23 7.79 24.80
C ILE A 298 23.16 7.39 23.76
N ILE A 299 22.21 8.29 23.46
CA ILE A 299 21.15 8.00 22.51
C ILE A 299 21.73 7.79 21.10
N THR A 300 22.75 8.55 20.69
CA THR A 300 23.43 8.33 19.40
C THR A 300 24.03 6.92 19.31
N VAL A 301 24.77 6.50 20.33
CA VAL A 301 25.38 5.16 20.38
C VAL A 301 24.31 4.07 20.42
N VAL A 302 23.29 4.24 21.27
CA VAL A 302 22.15 3.32 21.39
C VAL A 302 21.43 3.20 20.05
N THR A 303 21.22 4.30 19.33
CA THR A 303 20.57 4.31 18.02
C THR A 303 21.41 3.59 16.97
N LEU A 304 22.70 3.94 16.85
CA LEU A 304 23.57 3.34 15.84
C LEU A 304 23.74 1.83 16.08
N LEU A 305 24.05 1.42 17.30
CA LEU A 305 24.28 0.02 17.65
C LEU A 305 22.97 -0.78 17.67
N GLY A 306 21.91 -0.20 18.24
CA GLY A 306 20.58 -0.84 18.32
C GLY A 306 19.98 -1.06 16.95
N LYS A 307 19.95 -0.02 16.10
CA LYS A 307 19.45 -0.19 14.71
C LYS A 307 20.28 -1.17 13.92
N PHE A 308 21.60 -1.09 14.03
CA PHE A 308 22.47 -2.06 13.38
C PHE A 308 22.15 -3.49 13.83
N LEU A 309 22.03 -3.71 15.14
CA LEU A 309 21.74 -5.04 15.71
C LEU A 309 20.37 -5.54 15.28
N PHE A 310 19.32 -4.76 15.51
CA PHE A 310 17.94 -5.20 15.24
C PHE A 310 17.62 -5.29 13.75
N ALA A 311 18.21 -4.44 12.90
CA ALA A 311 18.12 -4.59 11.45
C ALA A 311 18.82 -5.86 10.98
N ALA A 312 20.04 -6.14 11.46
CA ALA A 312 20.76 -7.37 11.11
C ALA A 312 20.00 -8.62 11.58
N VAL A 313 19.53 -8.63 12.83
CA VAL A 313 18.72 -9.75 13.36
C VAL A 313 17.41 -9.90 12.58
N GLY A 314 16.73 -8.80 12.27
CA GLY A 314 15.50 -8.81 11.50
C GLY A 314 15.69 -9.43 10.10
N GLU A 315 16.76 -9.05 9.38
CA GLU A 315 17.06 -9.61 8.08
C GLU A 315 17.45 -11.11 8.17
N LEU A 316 18.20 -11.51 9.19
CA LEU A 316 18.51 -12.92 9.43
C LEU A 316 17.26 -13.74 9.73
N VAL A 317 16.38 -13.26 10.60
CA VAL A 317 15.09 -13.91 10.93
C VAL A 317 14.20 -14.01 9.67
N ALA A 318 14.28 -13.01 8.79
CA ALA A 318 13.58 -12.99 7.52
C ALA A 318 14.18 -13.96 6.46
N GLY A 319 15.26 -14.71 6.79
CA GLY A 319 15.88 -15.71 5.93
C GLY A 319 16.88 -15.15 4.92
N HIS A 320 17.42 -13.94 5.15
CA HIS A 320 18.48 -13.37 4.33
C HIS A 320 19.88 -13.77 4.82
N SER A 321 20.86 -13.73 3.91
CA SER A 321 22.25 -14.08 4.24
C SER A 321 22.87 -13.06 5.20
N LEU A 322 23.88 -13.49 5.99
CA LEU A 322 24.60 -12.61 6.90
C LEU A 322 25.16 -11.36 6.18
N ARG A 323 25.61 -11.50 4.94
CA ARG A 323 26.12 -10.38 4.15
C ARG A 323 25.02 -9.37 3.84
N GLN A 324 23.87 -9.82 3.37
CA GLN A 324 22.71 -8.96 3.12
C GLN A 324 22.23 -8.29 4.40
N ALA A 325 22.20 -9.05 5.51
CA ALA A 325 21.80 -8.52 6.82
C ALA A 325 22.70 -7.39 7.30
N VAL A 326 24.04 -7.52 7.16
CA VAL A 326 25.01 -6.48 7.52
C VAL A 326 24.90 -5.27 6.57
N ASP A 327 24.76 -5.51 5.26
CA ASP A 327 24.61 -4.44 4.26
C ASP A 327 23.34 -3.61 4.53
N CYS A 328 22.21 -4.25 4.87
CA CYS A 328 20.97 -3.59 5.26
C CYS A 328 21.12 -2.83 6.59
N ALA A 329 21.72 -3.46 7.60
CA ALA A 329 21.94 -2.87 8.91
C ALA A 329 22.81 -1.59 8.84
N CYS A 330 23.89 -1.59 8.04
CA CYS A 330 24.69 -0.39 7.79
C CYS A 330 23.89 0.74 7.12
N SER A 331 22.86 0.40 6.37
CA SER A 331 22.04 1.38 5.64
C SER A 331 20.94 2.00 6.51
N LEU A 332 20.36 1.20 7.40
CA LEU A 332 19.22 1.59 8.24
C LEU A 332 19.62 2.26 9.57
N SER A 333 20.92 2.38 9.89
CA SER A 333 21.44 2.86 11.17
C SER A 333 21.39 4.39 11.33
N GLN A 334 20.22 5.00 11.10
CA GLN A 334 20.00 6.45 11.28
C GLN A 334 18.57 6.74 11.72
N ILE A 335 18.35 7.95 12.24
CA ILE A 335 17.02 8.47 12.60
C ILE A 335 16.42 9.21 11.39
N GLY A 336 15.13 8.97 11.12
CA GLY A 336 14.37 9.62 10.05
C GLY A 336 13.66 10.91 10.47
N GLU A 337 13.03 11.55 9.48
CA GLU A 337 12.21 12.75 9.67
C GLU A 337 10.99 12.55 10.58
N PHE A 338 10.49 11.34 10.72
CA PHE A 338 9.40 11.01 11.64
C PHE A 338 9.74 11.32 13.10
N ALA A 339 11.02 11.25 13.47
CA ALA A 339 11.46 11.58 14.82
C ALA A 339 11.11 13.02 15.22
N PHE A 340 11.30 13.97 14.30
CA PHE A 340 10.96 15.38 14.53
C PHE A 340 9.45 15.59 14.63
N ILE A 341 8.68 14.87 13.82
CA ILE A 341 7.23 14.97 13.81
C ILE A 341 6.65 14.38 15.09
N ILE A 342 7.18 13.24 15.55
CA ILE A 342 6.81 12.62 16.83
C ILE A 342 7.19 13.52 18.00
N ALA A 343 8.37 14.15 17.95
CA ALA A 343 8.80 15.09 18.97
C ALA A 343 7.92 16.35 19.02
N SER A 344 7.62 16.95 17.85
CA SER A 344 6.68 18.08 17.74
C SER A 344 5.28 17.73 18.24
N LEU A 345 4.79 16.52 17.93
CA LEU A 345 3.52 15.99 18.44
C LEU A 345 3.51 15.94 19.97
N GLY A 346 4.55 15.38 20.59
CA GLY A 346 4.65 15.26 22.04
C GLY A 346 4.71 16.61 22.74
N ILE A 347 5.42 17.59 22.17
CA ILE A 347 5.47 18.96 22.68
C ILE A 347 4.11 19.65 22.53
N SER A 348 3.46 19.56 21.37
CA SER A 348 2.16 20.20 21.13
C SER A 348 1.05 19.67 22.05
N GLN A 349 1.19 18.43 22.52
CA GLN A 349 0.31 17.82 23.52
C GLN A 349 0.73 18.09 24.97
N GLY A 350 1.88 18.73 25.20
CA GLY A 350 2.40 19.02 26.54
C GLY A 350 2.82 17.77 27.33
N VAL A 351 3.16 16.67 26.64
CA VAL A 351 3.52 15.38 27.25
C VAL A 351 5.00 15.06 27.17
N LEU A 352 5.77 15.84 26.41
CA LEU A 352 7.22 15.74 26.26
C LEU A 352 7.91 16.91 26.93
N ALA A 353 9.01 16.63 27.62
CA ALA A 353 9.88 17.67 28.15
C ALA A 353 10.56 18.45 27.01
N ASP A 354 10.63 19.79 27.14
CA ASP A 354 11.12 20.70 26.09
C ASP A 354 12.55 20.40 25.62
N TYR A 355 13.43 19.88 26.50
CA TYR A 355 14.80 19.53 26.16
C TYR A 355 14.94 18.31 25.24
N ILE A 356 13.91 17.46 25.12
CA ILE A 356 13.97 16.22 24.32
C ILE A 356 14.06 16.55 22.84
N TYR A 357 13.36 17.58 22.39
CA TYR A 357 13.37 17.98 20.97
C TYR A 357 14.79 18.36 20.49
N PRO A 358 15.53 19.31 21.14
CA PRO A 358 16.92 19.60 20.82
C PRO A 358 17.84 18.37 20.85
N VAL A 359 17.64 17.48 21.83
CA VAL A 359 18.42 16.25 21.97
C VAL A 359 18.23 15.35 20.73
N ILE A 360 16.99 15.10 20.33
CA ILE A 360 16.67 14.23 19.18
C ILE A 360 17.17 14.83 17.87
N VAL A 361 17.06 16.15 17.70
CA VAL A 361 17.62 16.83 16.52
C VAL A 361 19.13 16.64 16.45
N ALA A 362 19.86 16.84 17.56
CA ALA A 362 21.29 16.61 17.60
C ALA A 362 21.68 15.15 17.28
N VAL A 363 20.98 14.19 17.86
CA VAL A 363 21.16 12.74 17.59
C VAL A 363 20.92 12.43 16.11
N SER A 364 19.87 13.00 15.52
CA SER A 364 19.56 12.78 14.12
C SER A 364 20.65 13.34 13.19
N VAL A 365 21.19 14.52 13.49
CA VAL A 365 22.33 15.09 12.74
C VAL A 365 23.54 14.17 12.82
N LEU A 366 23.90 13.68 14.01
CA LEU A 366 25.04 12.79 14.20
C LEU A 366 24.87 11.46 13.48
N THR A 367 23.70 10.83 13.59
CA THR A 367 23.42 9.55 12.92
C THR A 367 23.35 9.70 11.41
N THR A 368 22.81 10.81 10.89
CA THR A 368 22.78 11.11 9.45
C THR A 368 24.19 11.32 8.88
N LEU A 369 25.07 12.01 9.60
CA LEU A 369 26.48 12.20 9.18
C LEU A 369 27.24 10.87 9.09
N THR A 370 26.95 9.91 9.96
CA THR A 370 27.63 8.60 9.97
C THR A 370 27.15 7.66 8.86
N THR A 371 25.94 7.83 8.36
CA THR A 371 25.31 6.92 7.38
C THR A 371 26.10 6.70 6.09
N PRO A 372 26.60 7.72 5.36
CA PRO A 372 27.39 7.51 4.15
C PRO A 372 28.68 6.70 4.41
N PHE A 373 29.29 6.88 5.59
CA PHE A 373 30.50 6.14 5.97
C PHE A 373 30.20 4.68 6.27
N LEU A 374 29.08 4.39 6.96
CA LEU A 374 28.65 3.02 7.22
C LEU A 374 28.34 2.27 5.93
N ILE A 375 27.56 2.88 5.03
CA ILE A 375 27.19 2.28 3.74
C ILE A 375 28.43 2.05 2.87
N LYS A 376 29.36 3.01 2.83
CA LYS A 376 30.61 2.88 2.06
C LYS A 376 31.48 1.73 2.57
N ASN A 377 31.58 1.58 3.90
CA ASN A 377 32.47 0.61 4.54
C ASN A 377 31.78 -0.71 4.92
N ARG A 378 30.54 -0.98 4.43
CA ARG A 378 29.74 -2.16 4.78
C ARG A 378 30.47 -3.49 4.58
N GLY A 379 31.30 -3.58 3.53
CA GLY A 379 32.12 -4.79 3.27
C GLY A 379 33.15 -5.04 4.37
N ALA A 380 33.87 -3.99 4.81
CA ALA A 380 34.82 -4.12 5.90
C ALA A 380 34.16 -4.44 7.25
N VAL A 381 32.93 -3.92 7.47
CA VAL A 381 32.10 -4.26 8.63
C VAL A 381 31.73 -5.74 8.60
N TYR A 382 31.25 -6.23 7.46
CA TYR A 382 30.95 -7.65 7.26
C TYR A 382 32.16 -8.54 7.53
N ASP A 383 33.34 -8.25 6.90
CA ASP A 383 34.54 -9.04 7.07
C ASP A 383 35.00 -9.11 8.54
N ARG A 384 34.79 -8.02 9.29
CA ARG A 384 35.14 -7.97 10.70
C ARG A 384 34.18 -8.82 11.54
N ILE A 385 32.89 -8.74 11.28
CA ILE A 385 31.85 -9.54 11.96
C ILE A 385 32.05 -11.04 11.61
N ALA A 386 32.27 -11.37 10.36
CA ALA A 386 32.50 -12.75 9.93
C ALA A 386 33.73 -13.40 10.58
N ARG A 387 34.79 -12.62 10.87
CA ARG A 387 35.96 -13.10 11.62
C ARG A 387 35.71 -13.30 13.12
N LEU A 388 34.81 -12.49 13.70
CA LEU A 388 34.45 -12.59 15.12
C LEU A 388 33.47 -13.72 15.42
N LEU A 389 32.70 -14.15 14.42
CA LEU A 389 31.72 -15.23 14.56
C LEU A 389 32.36 -16.61 14.46
N PRO A 390 32.02 -17.57 15.35
CA PRO A 390 32.47 -18.94 15.23
C PRO A 390 32.05 -19.57 13.89
N ALA A 391 32.95 -20.34 13.24
CA ALA A 391 32.67 -21.01 11.97
C ALA A 391 31.38 -21.88 12.01
N ARG A 392 31.10 -22.51 13.16
CA ARG A 392 29.87 -23.30 13.37
C ARG A 392 28.60 -22.46 13.27
N LEU A 393 28.64 -21.19 13.70
CA LEU A 393 27.49 -20.28 13.64
C LEU A 393 27.28 -19.79 12.21
N LEU A 394 28.37 -19.46 11.48
CA LEU A 394 28.32 -19.11 10.05
C LEU A 394 27.67 -20.21 9.22
N GLN A 395 28.13 -21.45 9.40
CA GLN A 395 27.56 -22.60 8.70
C GLN A 395 26.08 -22.86 9.03
N LYS A 396 25.66 -22.59 10.27
CA LYS A 396 24.25 -22.68 10.64
C LYS A 396 23.41 -21.58 9.98
N LEU A 397 23.92 -20.36 9.91
CA LEU A 397 23.25 -19.23 9.25
C LEU A 397 23.13 -19.47 7.73
N ASP A 398 24.18 -19.96 7.09
CA ASP A 398 24.15 -20.27 5.66
C ASP A 398 23.13 -21.39 5.37
N ARG A 399 23.12 -22.45 6.17
CA ARG A 399 22.12 -23.54 6.04
C ARG A 399 20.71 -23.05 6.26
N TYR A 400 20.47 -22.18 7.26
CA TYR A 400 19.17 -21.58 7.53
C TYR A 400 18.68 -20.73 6.34
N THR A 401 19.59 -19.99 5.70
CA THR A 401 19.28 -19.18 4.50
C THR A 401 18.89 -20.08 3.32
N ASP A 402 19.63 -21.16 3.07
CA ASP A 402 19.37 -22.10 1.98
C ASP A 402 18.03 -22.84 2.17
N GLU A 403 17.73 -23.27 3.39
CA GLU A 403 16.46 -23.92 3.72
C GLU A 403 15.26 -22.98 3.48
N HIS A 404 15.35 -21.71 3.89
CA HIS A 404 14.28 -20.73 3.69
C HIS A 404 14.10 -20.28 2.24
N GLN A 405 15.13 -20.29 1.43
CA GLN A 405 15.00 -20.01 0.00
C GLN A 405 14.29 -21.14 -0.75
N SER A 406 14.50 -22.40 -0.38
CA SER A 406 13.82 -23.55 -0.97
C SER A 406 12.36 -23.71 -0.51
N GLU A 407 12.02 -23.29 0.71
CA GLU A 407 10.64 -23.32 1.21
C GLU A 407 9.74 -22.22 0.61
N ARG A 408 10.31 -21.10 0.14
CA ARG A 408 9.54 -20.01 -0.48
C ARG A 408 8.76 -20.43 -1.74
N GLU A 409 9.19 -21.47 -2.44
CA GLU A 409 8.46 -22.00 -3.61
C GLU A 409 7.21 -22.82 -3.22
N THR A 410 7.14 -23.32 -1.98
CA THR A 410 6.07 -24.26 -1.56
C THR A 410 4.97 -23.63 -0.71
N ASP A 411 5.20 -22.48 -0.06
CA ASP A 411 4.25 -21.87 0.90
C ASP A 411 3.32 -20.80 0.32
N GLY A 412 3.27 -20.65 -1.01
CA GLY A 412 2.44 -19.64 -1.70
C GLY A 412 0.95 -19.70 -1.34
N ASP A 413 0.39 -20.90 -1.11
CA ASP A 413 -1.04 -21.10 -0.83
C ASP A 413 -1.47 -20.56 0.54
N TRP A 414 -0.64 -20.76 1.60
CA TRP A 414 -0.91 -20.26 2.95
C TRP A 414 -0.80 -18.74 3.03
N ALA A 415 0.24 -18.17 2.43
CA ALA A 415 0.45 -16.73 2.40
C ALA A 415 -0.67 -16.02 1.63
N LEU A 416 -1.09 -16.56 0.49
CA LEU A 416 -2.22 -16.05 -0.30
C LEU A 416 -3.55 -16.14 0.47
N PHE A 417 -3.81 -17.26 1.13
CA PHE A 417 -5.00 -17.45 1.95
C PHE A 417 -5.03 -16.45 3.13
N LEU A 418 -3.95 -16.39 3.91
CA LEU A 418 -3.86 -15.54 5.11
C LEU A 418 -3.98 -14.07 4.74
N ARG A 419 -3.33 -13.64 3.64
CA ARG A 419 -3.43 -12.27 3.12
C ARG A 419 -4.87 -11.92 2.73
N ARG A 420 -5.57 -12.81 2.02
CA ARG A 420 -6.97 -12.61 1.63
C ARG A 420 -7.90 -12.60 2.85
N TYR A 421 -7.64 -13.51 3.80
CA TYR A 421 -8.37 -13.61 5.06
C TYR A 421 -8.22 -12.32 5.89
N LEU A 422 -6.98 -11.85 6.14
CA LEU A 422 -6.71 -10.65 6.92
C LEU A 422 -7.27 -9.39 6.23
N ARG A 423 -7.06 -9.24 4.93
CA ARG A 423 -7.58 -8.11 4.16
C ARG A 423 -9.12 -8.03 4.26
N ARG A 424 -9.83 -9.13 4.06
CA ARG A 424 -11.29 -9.16 4.17
C ARG A 424 -11.77 -8.88 5.59
N THR A 425 -11.19 -9.54 6.58
CA THR A 425 -11.58 -9.38 7.98
C THR A 425 -11.32 -7.96 8.48
N PHE A 426 -10.16 -7.40 8.17
CA PHE A 426 -9.83 -6.03 8.54
C PHE A 426 -10.75 -5.03 7.84
N PHE A 427 -10.93 -5.15 6.54
CA PHE A 427 -11.71 -4.22 5.74
C PHE A 427 -13.18 -4.18 6.17
N PHE A 428 -13.86 -5.31 6.11
CA PHE A 428 -15.28 -5.36 6.46
C PHE A 428 -15.52 -5.19 7.96
N GLY A 429 -14.61 -5.68 8.81
CA GLY A 429 -14.65 -5.45 10.25
C GLY A 429 -14.55 -3.97 10.60
N SER A 430 -13.66 -3.22 9.96
CA SER A 430 -13.52 -1.77 10.16
C SER A 430 -14.77 -0.99 9.73
N ILE A 431 -15.40 -1.37 8.60
CA ILE A 431 -16.65 -0.74 8.14
C ILE A 431 -17.78 -1.01 9.14
N MET A 432 -17.94 -2.25 9.58
CA MET A 432 -18.99 -2.63 10.54
C MET A 432 -18.78 -1.92 11.89
N LEU A 433 -17.56 -1.89 12.39
CA LEU A 433 -17.20 -1.18 13.62
C LEU A 433 -17.42 0.32 13.46
N GLY A 434 -17.01 0.91 12.32
CA GLY A 434 -17.25 2.31 12.00
C GLY A 434 -18.73 2.67 11.99
N ALA A 435 -19.57 1.86 11.38
CA ALA A 435 -21.02 2.05 11.37
C ALA A 435 -21.62 2.00 12.80
N ALA A 436 -21.15 1.07 13.64
CA ALA A 436 -21.58 0.93 15.03
C ALA A 436 -21.21 2.19 15.85
N LEU A 437 -19.96 2.62 15.77
CA LEU A 437 -19.47 3.77 16.54
C LEU A 437 -20.06 5.12 16.06
N LEU A 438 -20.21 5.31 14.73
CA LEU A 438 -20.91 6.48 14.16
C LEU A 438 -22.37 6.54 14.62
N GLY A 439 -23.03 5.39 14.62
CA GLY A 439 -24.39 5.27 15.12
C GLY A 439 -24.50 5.74 16.58
N GLN A 440 -23.59 5.29 17.44
CA GLN A 440 -23.59 5.62 18.87
C GLN A 440 -23.25 7.08 19.15
N HIS A 441 -22.19 7.63 18.52
CA HIS A 441 -21.65 8.94 18.90
C HIS A 441 -22.25 10.12 18.12
N ILE A 442 -22.79 9.89 16.94
CA ILE A 442 -23.34 10.96 16.09
C ILE A 442 -24.84 10.79 15.89
N LEU A 443 -25.28 9.58 15.45
CA LEU A 443 -26.66 9.37 15.07
C LEU A 443 -27.59 9.32 16.29
N LEU A 444 -27.19 8.66 17.37
CA LEU A 444 -27.99 8.54 18.60
C LEU A 444 -28.25 9.90 19.26
N PRO A 445 -27.26 10.79 19.52
CA PRO A 445 -27.55 12.11 20.07
C PRO A 445 -28.41 12.97 19.16
N PHE A 446 -28.25 12.82 17.83
CA PHE A 446 -29.10 13.51 16.86
C PHE A 446 -30.56 13.03 16.94
N LEU A 447 -30.78 11.71 16.95
CA LEU A 447 -32.15 11.15 17.04
C LEU A 447 -32.85 11.47 18.35
N ILE A 448 -32.15 11.46 19.48
CA ILE A 448 -32.67 11.83 20.78
C ILE A 448 -33.12 13.31 20.80
N ARG A 449 -32.45 14.20 20.05
CA ARG A 449 -32.83 15.61 19.93
C ARG A 449 -34.04 15.84 19.04
N VAL A 450 -34.24 15.00 18.03
CA VAL A 450 -35.29 15.18 17.00
C VAL A 450 -36.58 14.43 17.37
N LEU A 451 -36.47 13.31 18.08
CA LEU A 451 -37.61 12.45 18.41
C LEU A 451 -38.12 12.72 19.83
N PRO A 452 -39.43 12.64 20.06
CA PRO A 452 -40.01 12.77 21.40
C PRO A 452 -39.73 11.50 22.21
N GLY A 453 -38.76 11.57 23.14
CA GLY A 453 -38.38 10.48 24.05
C GLY A 453 -37.11 9.74 23.64
N GLU A 454 -36.37 9.17 24.62
CA GLU A 454 -35.08 8.49 24.41
C GLU A 454 -35.26 7.12 23.72
N ALA A 455 -36.26 6.33 24.17
CA ALA A 455 -36.45 4.95 23.70
C ALA A 455 -36.74 4.82 22.18
N PRO A 456 -37.52 5.66 21.49
CA PRO A 456 -37.69 5.58 20.05
C PRO A 456 -36.38 5.90 19.30
N GLY A 457 -35.59 6.87 19.81
CA GLY A 457 -34.30 7.22 19.25
C GLY A 457 -33.29 6.07 19.31
N GLU A 458 -33.22 5.38 20.42
CA GLU A 458 -32.35 4.19 20.63
C GLU A 458 -32.71 3.04 19.69
N VAL A 459 -34.00 2.70 19.58
CA VAL A 459 -34.48 1.62 18.71
C VAL A 459 -34.20 1.91 17.25
N ILE A 460 -34.46 3.14 16.77
CA ILE A 460 -34.21 3.54 15.39
C ILE A 460 -32.70 3.54 15.12
N CYS A 461 -31.89 4.04 16.05
CA CYS A 461 -30.45 4.03 15.94
C CYS A 461 -29.89 2.60 15.79
N LEU A 462 -30.30 1.70 16.68
CA LEU A 462 -29.92 0.28 16.61
C LEU A 462 -30.35 -0.38 15.30
N ALA A 463 -31.59 -0.12 14.86
CA ALA A 463 -32.10 -0.65 13.59
C ALA A 463 -31.25 -0.21 12.40
N LEU A 464 -30.87 1.07 12.35
CA LEU A 464 -30.02 1.62 11.28
C LEU A 464 -28.59 1.07 11.33
N ILE A 465 -27.97 0.97 12.52
CA ILE A 465 -26.65 0.36 12.70
C ILE A 465 -26.67 -1.08 12.18
N TYR A 466 -27.69 -1.86 12.57
CA TYR A 466 -27.77 -3.26 12.17
C TYR A 466 -28.14 -3.46 10.71
N LEU A 467 -28.91 -2.56 10.12
CA LEU A 467 -29.18 -2.56 8.68
C LEU A 467 -27.87 -2.31 7.89
N CYS A 468 -27.06 -1.36 8.32
CA CYS A 468 -25.76 -1.09 7.72
C CYS A 468 -24.79 -2.27 7.90
N THR A 469 -24.70 -2.85 9.10
CA THR A 469 -23.80 -3.98 9.37
C THR A 469 -24.23 -5.25 8.67
N ALA A 470 -25.53 -5.49 8.47
CA ALA A 470 -26.07 -6.63 7.75
C ALA A 470 -25.57 -6.71 6.29
N LEU A 471 -25.38 -5.55 5.63
CA LEU A 471 -24.85 -5.47 4.27
C LEU A 471 -23.45 -6.09 4.15
N PHE A 472 -22.63 -5.96 5.21
CA PHE A 472 -21.24 -6.41 5.21
C PHE A 472 -21.03 -7.74 5.94
N LEU A 473 -22.08 -8.31 6.55
CA LEU A 473 -22.00 -9.56 7.29
C LEU A 473 -21.73 -10.76 6.37
N ARG A 474 -22.41 -10.82 5.21
CA ARG A 474 -22.27 -11.93 4.26
C ARG A 474 -20.85 -12.08 3.72
N PRO A 475 -20.17 -11.02 3.22
CA PRO A 475 -18.78 -11.12 2.78
C PRO A 475 -17.81 -11.46 3.90
N MET A 476 -18.14 -11.09 5.14
CA MET A 476 -17.33 -11.42 6.29
C MET A 476 -17.50 -12.89 6.72
N LEU A 477 -18.67 -13.48 6.51
CA LEU A 477 -18.96 -14.91 6.77
C LEU A 477 -18.49 -15.83 5.64
N ASP A 478 -18.30 -15.30 4.42
CA ASP A 478 -17.89 -16.12 3.28
C ASP A 478 -16.44 -16.58 3.42
N ILE A 479 -16.27 -17.88 3.70
CA ILE A 479 -15.00 -18.57 3.91
C ILE A 479 -14.57 -19.30 2.63
N HIS A 480 -15.47 -19.49 1.68
CA HIS A 480 -15.24 -20.25 0.46
C HIS A 480 -14.28 -19.49 -0.47
N SER A 481 -13.00 -19.77 -0.35
CA SER A 481 -11.98 -19.36 -1.30
C SER A 481 -11.32 -20.59 -1.93
N PRO A 482 -10.90 -20.55 -3.19
CA PRO A 482 -10.18 -21.67 -3.81
C PRO A 482 -8.98 -22.13 -2.96
N GLN A 483 -8.27 -21.16 -2.33
CA GLN A 483 -7.13 -21.42 -1.48
C GLN A 483 -7.51 -22.16 -0.19
N PHE A 484 -8.67 -21.85 0.41
CA PHE A 484 -9.19 -22.58 1.58
C PHE A 484 -9.43 -24.05 1.23
N THR A 485 -10.10 -24.33 0.11
CA THR A 485 -10.38 -25.68 -0.37
C THR A 485 -9.09 -26.44 -0.66
N THR A 486 -8.11 -25.79 -1.32
CA THR A 486 -6.81 -26.38 -1.61
C THR A 486 -6.06 -26.75 -0.33
N LEU A 487 -5.97 -25.85 0.65
CA LEU A 487 -5.31 -26.09 1.94
C LEU A 487 -6.04 -27.15 2.77
N TRP A 488 -7.39 -27.14 2.75
CA TRP A 488 -8.22 -28.13 3.47
C TRP A 488 -8.00 -29.56 2.97
N LEU A 489 -7.78 -29.72 1.65
CA LEU A 489 -7.57 -31.01 0.98
C LEU A 489 -6.09 -31.46 1.03
N LYS A 490 -5.14 -30.52 1.06
CA LYS A 490 -3.69 -30.78 0.91
C LYS A 490 -3.10 -31.56 2.09
N LYS A 491 -3.40 -31.18 3.34
CA LYS A 491 -2.90 -31.85 4.57
C LYS A 491 -3.92 -31.77 5.70
N ARG A 492 -4.12 -32.90 6.41
CA ARG A 492 -5.03 -32.98 7.58
C ARG A 492 -4.59 -32.06 8.74
N SER A 493 -3.28 -31.81 8.87
CA SER A 493 -2.70 -30.90 9.88
C SER A 493 -3.02 -29.42 9.66
N PHE A 494 -3.49 -29.01 8.46
CA PHE A 494 -3.89 -27.63 8.19
C PHE A 494 -5.32 -27.29 8.60
N ARG A 495 -6.14 -28.31 8.91
CA ARG A 495 -7.55 -28.13 9.30
C ARG A 495 -7.74 -27.39 10.62
N PRO A 496 -7.01 -27.74 11.73
CA PRO A 496 -7.17 -27.04 12.99
C PRO A 496 -6.89 -25.53 12.92
N PRO A 497 -5.77 -25.04 12.34
CA PRO A 497 -5.53 -23.61 12.22
C PRO A 497 -6.54 -22.92 11.30
N LEU A 498 -7.05 -23.57 10.24
CA LEU A 498 -8.10 -23.01 9.40
C LEU A 498 -9.42 -22.84 10.17
N ILE A 499 -9.81 -23.84 10.99
CA ILE A 499 -10.99 -23.76 11.86
C ILE A 499 -10.80 -22.64 12.89
N ALA A 500 -9.62 -22.54 13.52
CA ALA A 500 -9.33 -21.49 14.50
C ALA A 500 -9.50 -20.08 13.89
N LEU A 501 -9.01 -19.85 12.68
CA LEU A 501 -9.21 -18.59 11.97
C LEU A 501 -10.70 -18.30 11.68
N CYS A 502 -11.47 -19.32 11.32
CA CYS A 502 -12.93 -19.18 11.13
C CYS A 502 -13.62 -18.79 12.44
N VAL A 503 -13.26 -19.43 13.55
CA VAL A 503 -13.82 -19.14 14.90
C VAL A 503 -13.45 -17.70 15.31
N ILE A 504 -12.18 -17.29 15.15
CA ILE A 504 -11.73 -15.92 15.46
C ILE A 504 -12.55 -14.89 14.68
N ARG A 505 -12.80 -15.11 13.38
CA ARG A 505 -13.63 -14.23 12.57
C ARG A 505 -15.05 -14.12 13.08
N VAL A 506 -15.68 -15.24 13.45
CA VAL A 506 -17.03 -15.25 14.02
C VAL A 506 -17.05 -14.48 15.34
N LEU A 507 -16.05 -14.67 16.20
CA LEU A 507 -15.93 -13.93 17.47
C LEU A 507 -15.79 -12.41 17.25
N ILE A 508 -15.03 -11.97 16.24
CA ILE A 508 -14.91 -10.57 15.87
C ILE A 508 -16.29 -10.02 15.42
N ILE A 509 -17.02 -10.75 14.60
CA ILE A 509 -18.37 -10.36 14.17
C ILE A 509 -19.30 -10.20 15.35
N LEU A 510 -19.32 -11.18 16.25
CA LEU A 510 -20.16 -11.16 17.44
C LEU A 510 -19.80 -9.97 18.36
N ALA A 511 -18.52 -9.68 18.55
CA ALA A 511 -18.06 -8.54 19.33
C ALA A 511 -18.55 -7.22 18.73
N ILE A 512 -18.44 -7.03 17.40
CA ILE A 512 -18.90 -5.82 16.72
C ILE A 512 -20.43 -5.66 16.81
N ILE A 513 -21.20 -6.75 16.74
CA ILE A 513 -22.66 -6.71 16.88
C ILE A 513 -23.06 -6.44 18.33
N PHE A 514 -22.33 -6.98 19.31
CA PHE A 514 -22.64 -6.83 20.72
C PHE A 514 -22.38 -5.41 21.25
N LEU A 515 -21.34 -4.73 20.74
CA LEU A 515 -20.88 -3.43 21.22
C LEU A 515 -21.99 -2.34 21.20
N PRO A 516 -22.74 -2.09 20.11
CA PRO A 516 -23.83 -1.12 20.11
C PRO A 516 -25.03 -1.56 20.95
N LEU A 517 -25.27 -2.85 21.10
CA LEU A 517 -26.36 -3.37 21.93
C LEU A 517 -26.14 -3.08 23.41
N GLU A 518 -24.92 -3.36 23.90
CA GLU A 518 -24.55 -3.11 25.30
C GLU A 518 -24.59 -1.61 25.64
N SER A 519 -24.05 -0.77 24.75
CA SER A 519 -23.91 0.66 25.03
C SER A 519 -25.21 1.48 24.91
N ILE A 520 -26.13 1.05 24.03
CA ILE A 520 -27.41 1.78 23.79
C ILE A 520 -28.55 1.19 24.62
N ALA A 521 -28.73 -0.14 24.59
CA ALA A 521 -29.88 -0.80 25.20
C ALA A 521 -29.59 -1.48 26.54
N GLY A 522 -28.29 -1.54 26.96
CA GLY A 522 -27.85 -2.20 28.18
C GLY A 522 -27.94 -3.73 28.15
N LEU A 523 -27.34 -4.39 29.14
CA LEU A 523 -27.29 -5.85 29.25
C LEU A 523 -28.65 -6.57 29.29
N ASN A 524 -29.70 -5.85 29.69
CA ASN A 524 -31.07 -6.40 29.78
C ASN A 524 -31.69 -6.69 28.40
N ALA A 525 -31.10 -6.18 27.30
CA ALA A 525 -31.58 -6.38 25.93
C ALA A 525 -30.96 -7.59 25.22
N LEU A 526 -30.20 -8.43 25.91
CA LEU A 526 -29.57 -9.64 25.33
C LEU A 526 -30.55 -10.61 24.67
N TRP A 527 -31.84 -10.61 25.11
CA TRP A 527 -32.89 -11.40 24.48
C TRP A 527 -33.25 -10.96 23.05
N LEU A 528 -32.86 -9.73 22.64
CA LEU A 528 -33.03 -9.24 21.27
C LEU A 528 -32.01 -9.84 20.29
N LEU A 529 -30.87 -10.37 20.77
CA LEU A 529 -29.83 -10.96 19.93
C LEU A 529 -30.35 -12.07 19.00
N PRO A 530 -31.10 -13.08 19.46
CA PRO A 530 -31.62 -14.11 18.57
C PRO A 530 -32.64 -13.58 17.57
N LEU A 531 -33.46 -12.62 17.96
CA LEU A 531 -34.42 -11.98 17.06
C LEU A 531 -33.71 -11.18 15.95
N MET A 532 -32.66 -10.49 16.29
CA MET A 532 -31.85 -9.72 15.36
C MET A 532 -31.02 -10.61 14.44
N ALA A 533 -30.42 -11.68 14.97
CA ALA A 533 -29.74 -12.69 14.17
C ALA A 533 -30.69 -13.32 13.14
N ALA A 534 -31.93 -13.63 13.55
CA ALA A 534 -32.97 -14.11 12.65
C ALA A 534 -33.35 -13.08 11.59
N ALA A 535 -33.54 -11.81 11.95
CA ALA A 535 -33.86 -10.73 11.01
C ALA A 535 -32.73 -10.50 9.97
N VAL A 536 -31.48 -10.50 10.42
CA VAL A 536 -30.30 -10.41 9.54
C VAL A 536 -30.19 -11.63 8.63
N PHE A 537 -30.43 -12.83 9.16
CA PHE A 537 -30.43 -14.06 8.37
C PHE A 537 -31.52 -14.04 7.30
N ILE A 538 -32.74 -13.62 7.64
CA ILE A 538 -33.86 -13.45 6.70
C ILE A 538 -33.51 -12.40 5.65
N ALA A 539 -33.05 -11.21 6.06
CA ALA A 539 -32.65 -10.14 5.14
C ALA A 539 -31.55 -10.58 4.15
N SER A 540 -30.58 -11.38 4.61
CA SER A 540 -29.50 -11.92 3.76
C SER A 540 -29.98 -12.88 2.67
N ARG A 541 -31.22 -13.38 2.78
CA ARG A 541 -31.85 -14.28 1.80
C ARG A 541 -32.56 -13.54 0.64
N PHE A 542 -32.85 -12.23 0.82
CA PHE A 542 -33.46 -11.46 -0.26
C PHE A 542 -32.44 -11.11 -1.35
N GLY A 543 -32.73 -11.43 -2.61
CA GLY A 543 -31.86 -11.19 -3.77
C GLY A 543 -31.51 -9.70 -3.99
N TRP A 544 -32.38 -8.75 -3.58
CA TRP A 544 -32.12 -7.33 -3.62
C TRP A 544 -30.90 -6.92 -2.75
N PHE A 545 -30.76 -7.53 -1.58
CA PHE A 545 -29.59 -7.32 -0.71
C PHE A 545 -28.29 -7.77 -1.34
N SER A 546 -28.31 -8.86 -2.11
CA SER A 546 -27.11 -9.37 -2.79
C SER A 546 -26.71 -8.47 -3.98
N SER A 547 -27.67 -7.95 -4.76
CA SER A 547 -27.38 -7.07 -5.89
C SER A 547 -26.86 -5.69 -5.42
N ALA A 548 -27.48 -5.10 -4.39
CA ALA A 548 -27.01 -3.86 -3.78
C ALA A 548 -25.58 -4.03 -3.21
N TYR A 549 -25.31 -5.15 -2.53
CA TYR A 549 -23.98 -5.48 -2.03
C TYR A 549 -22.95 -5.59 -3.15
N PHE A 550 -23.22 -6.35 -4.21
CA PHE A 550 -22.29 -6.50 -5.33
C PHE A 550 -22.02 -5.17 -6.02
N SER A 551 -23.02 -4.32 -6.19
CA SER A 551 -22.86 -2.98 -6.75
C SER A 551 -21.97 -2.08 -5.89
N VAL A 552 -22.16 -2.08 -4.57
CA VAL A 552 -21.36 -1.30 -3.63
C VAL A 552 -19.91 -1.83 -3.56
N GLN A 553 -19.74 -3.14 -3.48
CA GLN A 553 -18.41 -3.78 -3.46
C GLN A 553 -17.67 -3.55 -4.78
N ALA A 554 -18.33 -3.73 -5.92
CA ALA A 554 -17.73 -3.53 -7.23
C ALA A 554 -17.25 -2.07 -7.38
N ARG A 555 -18.10 -1.09 -7.06
CA ARG A 555 -17.75 0.33 -7.13
C ARG A 555 -16.60 0.69 -6.18
N PHE A 556 -16.57 0.11 -4.98
CA PHE A 556 -15.48 0.31 -4.03
C PHE A 556 -14.16 -0.27 -4.52
N LEU A 557 -14.16 -1.52 -5.01
CA LEU A 557 -12.96 -2.17 -5.55
C LEU A 557 -12.45 -1.46 -6.81
N THR A 558 -13.36 -1.02 -7.69
CA THR A 558 -13.00 -0.23 -8.86
C THR A 558 -12.35 1.09 -8.44
N ASN A 559 -12.94 1.84 -7.53
CA ASN A 559 -12.36 3.10 -7.06
C ASN A 559 -11.02 2.91 -6.34
N LEU A 560 -10.87 1.84 -5.54
CA LEU A 560 -9.61 1.53 -4.85
C LEU A 560 -8.49 1.18 -5.83
N ASN A 561 -8.81 0.46 -6.91
CA ASN A 561 -7.86 -0.05 -7.88
C ASN A 561 -7.79 0.80 -9.17
N GLU A 562 -8.60 1.86 -9.28
CA GLU A 562 -8.80 2.65 -10.51
C GLU A 562 -7.49 3.05 -11.20
N ARG A 563 -6.55 3.58 -10.43
CA ARG A 563 -5.23 3.98 -10.94
C ARG A 563 -4.41 2.82 -11.49
N GLN A 564 -4.52 1.63 -10.88
CA GLN A 564 -3.80 0.45 -11.36
C GLN A 564 -4.47 -0.15 -12.57
N LEU A 565 -5.80 -0.18 -12.56
CA LEU A 565 -6.59 -0.65 -13.70
C LEU A 565 -6.29 0.21 -14.93
N GLN A 566 -6.23 1.54 -14.76
CA GLN A 566 -5.89 2.44 -15.86
C GLN A 566 -4.42 2.31 -16.29
N LYS A 567 -3.46 2.15 -15.36
CA LYS A 567 -2.07 1.86 -15.73
C LYS A 567 -1.89 0.54 -16.47
N LEU A 568 -2.72 -0.45 -16.15
CA LEU A 568 -2.72 -1.74 -16.85
C LEU A 568 -3.40 -1.61 -18.22
N ALA A 569 -4.47 -0.82 -18.32
CA ALA A 569 -5.13 -0.52 -19.58
C ALA A 569 -4.23 0.33 -20.50
N ASP A 570 -3.51 1.31 -19.94
CA ASP A 570 -2.54 2.16 -20.67
C ASP A 570 -1.21 1.46 -20.97
N SER A 571 -0.94 0.30 -20.34
CA SER A 571 0.28 -0.47 -20.57
C SER A 571 0.04 -1.49 -21.67
N ASP A 572 0.58 -1.22 -22.86
CA ASP A 572 0.66 -2.21 -23.94
C ASP A 572 1.66 -3.36 -23.64
N ASP A 573 2.12 -3.52 -22.40
CA ASP A 573 3.16 -4.46 -22.01
C ASP A 573 2.61 -5.64 -21.18
N PRO A 574 2.27 -6.77 -21.83
CA PRO A 574 1.81 -7.99 -21.17
C PRO A 574 2.95 -8.85 -20.59
N ALA A 575 3.94 -8.23 -19.93
CA ALA A 575 5.17 -8.91 -19.51
C ALA A 575 4.96 -10.25 -18.78
N TRP A 576 3.87 -10.39 -18.01
CA TRP A 576 3.54 -11.65 -17.31
C TRP A 576 2.95 -12.72 -18.23
N LEU A 577 2.37 -12.33 -19.39
CA LEU A 577 1.91 -13.25 -20.43
C LEU A 577 3.08 -13.70 -21.30
N ASP A 578 4.06 -12.82 -21.54
CA ASP A 578 5.24 -13.08 -22.36
C ASP A 578 6.09 -14.22 -21.81
N GLU A 579 6.17 -14.36 -20.47
CA GLU A 579 6.92 -15.44 -19.84
C GLU A 579 6.28 -16.82 -20.05
N ARG A 580 4.99 -16.88 -20.36
CA ARG A 580 4.20 -18.12 -20.40
C ARG A 580 3.65 -18.49 -21.76
N LEU A 581 3.29 -17.51 -22.60
CA LEU A 581 2.68 -17.74 -23.90
C LEU A 581 3.69 -17.58 -25.03
N VAL A 582 3.70 -18.55 -25.92
CA VAL A 582 4.59 -18.61 -27.09
C VAL A 582 3.74 -18.82 -28.34
N ALA A 583 4.10 -18.13 -29.44
CA ALA A 583 3.48 -18.30 -30.74
C ALA A 583 4.41 -19.09 -31.66
N ALA A 584 3.90 -20.17 -32.24
CA ALA A 584 4.67 -21.00 -33.17
C ALA A 584 3.91 -21.19 -34.49
N GLU A 585 4.62 -21.18 -35.62
CA GLU A 585 4.06 -21.42 -36.97
C GLU A 585 4.37 -22.82 -37.43
N PHE A 586 3.36 -23.55 -37.83
CA PHE A 586 3.46 -24.94 -38.32
C PHE A 586 2.86 -25.09 -39.70
N VAL A 587 3.40 -25.99 -40.50
CA VAL A 587 2.76 -26.44 -41.73
C VAL A 587 1.80 -27.57 -41.37
N TRP A 588 0.51 -27.39 -41.68
CA TRP A 588 -0.51 -28.36 -41.29
C TRP A 588 -0.33 -29.68 -42.04
N PRO A 589 -0.20 -30.82 -41.33
CA PRO A 589 -0.11 -32.14 -41.93
C PRO A 589 -1.49 -32.57 -42.40
N ALA A 590 -1.55 -33.35 -43.46
CA ALA A 590 -2.81 -33.80 -44.06
C ALA A 590 -3.09 -35.29 -43.91
N PRO A 591 -3.46 -35.78 -42.75
CA PRO A 591 -3.83 -37.20 -42.71
C PRO A 591 -5.28 -37.49 -43.15
N ASN A 592 -6.28 -36.58 -43.00
CA ASN A 592 -7.70 -36.91 -43.07
C ASN A 592 -8.58 -35.90 -43.82
N GLY A 593 -8.04 -35.10 -44.75
CA GLY A 593 -8.82 -34.08 -45.47
C GLY A 593 -9.03 -32.79 -44.66
N PRO A 594 -9.79 -31.82 -45.22
CA PRO A 594 -10.01 -30.52 -44.54
C PRO A 594 -10.88 -30.71 -43.30
N GLN A 595 -10.41 -30.18 -42.16
CA GLN A 595 -11.13 -30.21 -40.88
C GLN A 595 -11.36 -28.81 -40.35
N THR A 596 -12.53 -28.55 -39.77
CA THR A 596 -12.77 -27.24 -39.13
C THR A 596 -12.08 -27.15 -37.77
N LEU A 597 -11.72 -25.96 -37.36
CA LEU A 597 -11.11 -25.70 -36.03
C LEU A 597 -12.01 -26.19 -34.89
N GLY A 598 -13.33 -26.09 -35.06
CA GLY A 598 -14.31 -26.61 -34.11
C GLY A 598 -14.25 -28.15 -33.97
N GLN A 599 -14.11 -28.91 -35.11
CA GLN A 599 -13.95 -30.36 -35.10
C GLN A 599 -12.62 -30.79 -34.46
N LEU A 600 -11.55 -30.05 -34.70
CA LEU A 600 -10.24 -30.32 -34.13
C LEU A 600 -10.22 -30.10 -32.60
N GLY A 601 -11.00 -29.13 -32.11
CA GLY A 601 -11.14 -28.84 -30.67
C GLY A 601 -9.81 -28.56 -29.98
N LEU A 602 -8.86 -27.91 -30.66
CA LEU A 602 -7.47 -27.73 -30.23
C LEU A 602 -7.36 -27.01 -28.86
N GLY A 603 -8.21 -26.01 -28.65
CA GLY A 603 -8.26 -25.28 -27.36
C GLY A 603 -8.66 -26.18 -26.20
N ARG A 604 -9.59 -27.10 -26.41
CA ARG A 604 -10.10 -28.02 -25.38
C ARG A 604 -9.16 -29.19 -25.13
N ARG A 605 -8.58 -29.76 -26.19
CA ARG A 605 -7.77 -31.00 -26.13
C ARG A 605 -6.34 -30.72 -25.71
N TYR A 606 -5.71 -29.66 -26.26
CA TYR A 606 -4.30 -29.36 -26.09
C TYR A 606 -4.04 -28.04 -25.43
N GLY A 607 -5.08 -27.23 -25.23
CA GLY A 607 -4.92 -25.91 -24.66
C GLY A 607 -4.18 -24.92 -25.54
N VAL A 608 -4.24 -25.06 -26.84
CA VAL A 608 -3.63 -24.17 -27.82
C VAL A 608 -4.69 -23.51 -28.69
N ASN A 609 -4.46 -22.27 -29.09
CA ASN A 609 -5.40 -21.50 -29.92
C ASN A 609 -4.75 -21.17 -31.25
N VAL A 610 -5.50 -21.38 -32.36
CA VAL A 610 -5.08 -20.92 -33.66
C VAL A 610 -5.41 -19.45 -33.80
N ILE A 611 -4.38 -18.64 -34.07
CA ILE A 611 -4.49 -17.18 -34.21
C ILE A 611 -4.38 -16.72 -35.66
N ARG A 612 -3.79 -17.55 -36.55
CA ARG A 612 -3.68 -17.25 -37.97
C ARG A 612 -3.64 -18.54 -38.80
N ILE A 613 -4.30 -18.50 -39.95
CA ILE A 613 -4.16 -19.52 -41.02
C ILE A 613 -3.72 -18.80 -42.28
N ARG A 614 -2.60 -19.24 -42.87
CA ARG A 614 -2.09 -18.69 -44.15
C ARG A 614 -2.10 -19.75 -45.23
N ARG A 615 -2.79 -19.45 -46.31
CA ARG A 615 -2.91 -20.30 -47.50
C ARG A 615 -2.40 -19.53 -48.73
N GLY A 616 -1.20 -19.84 -49.16
CA GLY A 616 -0.52 -19.07 -50.21
C GLY A 616 -0.31 -17.60 -49.86
N ARG A 617 -0.99 -16.71 -50.59
CA ARG A 617 -0.94 -15.25 -50.33
C ARG A 617 -2.07 -14.74 -49.41
N HIS A 618 -3.04 -15.56 -49.08
CA HIS A 618 -4.16 -15.18 -48.25
C HIS A 618 -3.91 -15.57 -46.78
N ALA A 619 -4.09 -14.64 -45.86
CA ALA A 619 -4.02 -14.89 -44.44
C ALA A 619 -5.38 -14.59 -43.80
N ALA A 620 -5.86 -15.48 -42.95
CA ALA A 620 -7.04 -15.30 -42.10
C ALA A 620 -6.56 -15.14 -40.67
N ASP A 621 -6.69 -13.92 -40.11
CA ASP A 621 -6.38 -13.64 -38.71
C ASP A 621 -7.60 -13.93 -37.84
N MET A 622 -7.35 -14.47 -36.64
CA MET A 622 -8.38 -14.83 -35.65
C MET A 622 -9.50 -15.71 -36.27
N PRO A 623 -9.17 -16.85 -36.86
CA PRO A 623 -10.18 -17.70 -37.56
C PRO A 623 -11.23 -18.21 -36.57
N GLY A 624 -12.51 -18.22 -37.02
CA GLY A 624 -13.63 -18.76 -36.27
C GLY A 624 -13.59 -20.29 -36.18
N SER A 625 -14.49 -20.86 -35.39
CA SER A 625 -14.61 -22.32 -35.22
C SER A 625 -15.00 -23.08 -36.52
N ASP A 626 -15.60 -22.38 -37.48
CA ASP A 626 -16.03 -22.85 -38.81
C ASP A 626 -14.87 -22.85 -39.81
N ALA A 627 -13.78 -22.19 -39.56
CA ALA A 627 -12.63 -22.12 -40.43
C ALA A 627 -11.99 -23.49 -40.64
N ALA A 628 -11.85 -23.91 -41.93
CA ALA A 628 -11.28 -25.20 -42.30
C ALA A 628 -9.77 -25.07 -42.58
N VAL A 629 -8.97 -25.94 -41.97
CA VAL A 629 -7.53 -26.08 -42.19
C VAL A 629 -7.29 -27.21 -43.22
N HIS A 630 -6.45 -26.90 -44.20
CA HIS A 630 -6.12 -27.83 -45.28
C HIS A 630 -4.63 -28.21 -45.21
N ALA A 631 -4.29 -29.30 -45.85
CA ALA A 631 -2.90 -29.71 -46.01
C ALA A 631 -2.05 -28.61 -46.63
N GLY A 632 -0.89 -28.36 -46.03
CA GLY A 632 0.05 -27.34 -46.50
C GLY A 632 -0.27 -25.92 -46.06
N ASP A 633 -1.38 -25.69 -45.34
CA ASP A 633 -1.65 -24.41 -44.71
C ASP A 633 -0.59 -24.11 -43.62
N ARG A 634 -0.12 -22.87 -43.54
CA ARG A 634 0.70 -22.45 -42.44
C ARG A 634 -0.20 -21.92 -41.31
N VAL A 635 -0.17 -22.57 -40.19
CA VAL A 635 -1.02 -22.31 -39.03
C VAL A 635 -0.19 -21.75 -37.89
N THR A 636 -0.50 -20.53 -37.47
CA THR A 636 0.15 -19.94 -36.27
C THR A 636 -0.70 -20.29 -35.05
N VAL A 637 -0.08 -20.93 -34.10
CA VAL A 637 -0.71 -21.44 -32.88
C VAL A 637 -0.10 -20.74 -31.67
N LEU A 638 -0.95 -20.31 -30.75
CA LEU A 638 -0.58 -19.68 -29.49
C LEU A 638 -0.93 -20.60 -28.31
N GLY A 639 -0.01 -20.79 -27.39
CA GLY A 639 -0.21 -21.59 -26.18
C GLY A 639 0.95 -21.52 -25.22
N GLU A 640 0.79 -22.16 -24.05
CA GLU A 640 1.92 -22.38 -23.14
C GLU A 640 2.93 -23.37 -23.76
N ARG A 641 4.19 -23.20 -23.47
CA ARG A 641 5.28 -24.01 -24.06
C ARG A 641 5.05 -25.52 -23.87
N GLU A 642 4.56 -25.94 -22.72
CA GLU A 642 4.26 -27.36 -22.43
C GLU A 642 3.10 -27.89 -23.28
N ASN A 643 2.08 -27.07 -23.47
CA ASN A 643 0.91 -27.40 -24.27
C ASN A 643 1.24 -27.48 -25.76
N LEU A 644 2.10 -26.57 -26.25
CA LEU A 644 2.63 -26.60 -27.61
C LEU A 644 3.45 -27.88 -27.85
N ARG A 645 4.26 -28.33 -26.90
CA ARG A 645 4.99 -29.60 -26.97
C ARG A 645 4.04 -30.78 -27.11
N ALA A 646 3.02 -30.86 -26.25
CA ALA A 646 2.03 -31.92 -26.32
C ALA A 646 1.28 -31.93 -27.67
N PHE A 647 0.97 -30.74 -28.18
CA PHE A 647 0.34 -30.56 -29.50
C PHE A 647 1.28 -31.04 -30.63
N CYS A 648 2.55 -30.61 -30.65
CA CYS A 648 3.53 -31.02 -31.65
C CYS A 648 3.73 -32.53 -31.68
N LEU A 649 3.85 -33.18 -30.51
CA LEU A 649 3.97 -34.62 -30.40
C LEU A 649 2.74 -35.35 -30.96
N SER A 650 1.53 -34.83 -30.76
CA SER A 650 0.29 -35.46 -31.21
C SER A 650 0.06 -35.38 -32.71
N PHE A 651 0.60 -34.35 -33.37
CA PHE A 651 0.46 -34.13 -34.81
C PHE A 651 1.76 -34.44 -35.60
N GLY A 652 2.81 -34.92 -34.92
CA GLY A 652 4.12 -35.21 -35.56
C GLY A 652 4.80 -33.97 -36.12
N LEU A 653 4.64 -32.83 -35.46
CA LEU A 653 5.21 -31.54 -35.84
C LEU A 653 6.55 -31.36 -35.11
N GLU A 654 7.51 -30.72 -35.77
CA GLU A 654 8.77 -30.33 -35.10
C GLU A 654 8.54 -29.14 -34.20
N GLU A 655 9.10 -29.20 -32.98
CA GLU A 655 9.03 -28.08 -32.04
C GLU A 655 9.99 -26.98 -32.50
N ASP A 656 9.49 -25.76 -32.65
CA ASP A 656 10.31 -24.58 -32.87
C ASP A 656 10.90 -24.11 -31.54
N ALA A 657 12.18 -24.40 -31.31
CA ALA A 657 12.89 -24.02 -30.09
C ALA A 657 13.04 -22.50 -29.89
N ASP A 658 13.01 -21.75 -31.01
CA ASP A 658 13.16 -20.29 -31.07
C ASP A 658 11.81 -19.58 -31.28
N ALA A 659 10.67 -20.24 -30.98
CA ALA A 659 9.36 -19.64 -31.13
C ALA A 659 9.27 -18.30 -30.37
N PRO A 660 8.86 -17.22 -31.02
CA PRO A 660 8.81 -15.88 -30.44
C PRO A 660 7.83 -15.81 -29.26
N THR A 661 8.17 -15.00 -28.26
CA THR A 661 7.23 -14.63 -27.20
C THR A 661 6.05 -13.86 -27.79
N LEU A 662 4.96 -13.74 -27.04
CA LEU A 662 3.76 -13.01 -27.47
C LEU A 662 4.10 -11.58 -27.92
N ARG A 663 4.97 -10.91 -27.17
CA ARG A 663 5.43 -9.54 -27.46
C ARG A 663 6.23 -9.46 -28.76
N ALA A 664 7.23 -10.32 -28.91
CA ALA A 664 8.05 -10.36 -30.12
C ALA A 664 7.19 -10.72 -31.36
N PHE A 665 6.17 -11.56 -31.19
CA PHE A 665 5.21 -11.88 -32.23
C PHE A 665 4.35 -10.66 -32.58
N SER A 666 3.79 -9.96 -31.58
CA SER A 666 2.95 -8.79 -31.77
C SER A 666 3.71 -7.59 -32.36
N GLU A 667 4.97 -7.38 -31.97
CA GLU A 667 5.84 -6.35 -32.54
C GLU A 667 6.20 -6.59 -34.01
N ASN A 668 6.39 -7.86 -34.40
CA ASN A 668 6.70 -8.25 -35.76
C ASN A 668 5.48 -8.29 -36.69
N GLU A 669 4.31 -8.54 -36.13
CA GLU A 669 3.06 -8.72 -36.86
C GLU A 669 2.15 -7.48 -36.70
N LYS A 670 2.14 -6.62 -37.70
CA LYS A 670 1.39 -5.34 -37.69
C LYS A 670 -0.15 -5.51 -37.66
N THR A 671 -0.67 -6.69 -37.87
CA THR A 671 -2.11 -6.97 -37.99
C THR A 671 -2.76 -7.50 -36.70
N LEU A 672 -1.98 -8.11 -35.81
CA LEU A 672 -2.45 -8.62 -34.53
C LEU A 672 -1.75 -7.90 -33.39
N PHE A 673 -2.50 -7.45 -32.39
CA PHE A 673 -1.95 -6.80 -31.23
C PHE A 673 -2.64 -7.31 -29.94
N CYS A 674 -1.92 -7.22 -28.86
CA CYS A 674 -2.40 -7.55 -27.52
C CYS A 674 -2.68 -6.25 -26.76
N SER A 675 -3.89 -6.10 -26.23
CA SER A 675 -4.32 -4.93 -25.48
C SER A 675 -5.01 -5.33 -24.19
N ALA A 676 -4.88 -4.51 -23.16
CA ALA A 676 -5.62 -4.64 -21.92
C ALA A 676 -6.96 -3.90 -22.04
N PHE A 677 -8.05 -4.54 -21.68
CA PHE A 677 -9.39 -3.99 -21.67
C PHE A 677 -10.00 -4.12 -20.27
N VAL A 678 -10.50 -3.03 -19.73
CA VAL A 678 -11.20 -3.00 -18.44
C VAL A 678 -12.66 -2.68 -18.69
N PRO A 679 -13.59 -3.64 -18.49
CA PRO A 679 -15.01 -3.37 -18.65
C PRO A 679 -15.46 -2.32 -17.62
N GLU A 680 -16.18 -1.30 -18.07
CA GLU A 680 -16.83 -0.33 -17.18
C GLU A 680 -17.94 -1.02 -16.35
N SER A 681 -18.35 -0.39 -15.24
CA SER A 681 -19.31 -0.98 -14.29
C SER A 681 -20.70 -1.26 -14.90
N ASP A 682 -21.07 -0.59 -15.98
CA ASP A 682 -22.31 -0.71 -16.76
C ASP A 682 -22.12 -1.51 -18.06
N SER A 683 -20.93 -2.00 -18.34
CA SER A 683 -20.66 -2.82 -19.52
C SER A 683 -21.52 -4.10 -19.53
N PRO A 684 -22.12 -4.44 -20.69
CA PRO A 684 -22.92 -5.65 -20.85
C PRO A 684 -22.13 -6.95 -20.67
N LEU A 685 -20.80 -6.86 -20.60
CA LEU A 685 -19.91 -7.99 -20.35
C LEU A 685 -19.89 -8.41 -18.87
N ILE A 686 -20.22 -7.50 -17.95
CA ILE A 686 -20.19 -7.80 -16.53
C ILE A 686 -21.33 -8.72 -16.15
N GLY A 687 -21.01 -9.75 -15.38
CA GLY A 687 -21.96 -10.78 -14.96
C GLY A 687 -22.16 -11.91 -15.96
N ARG A 688 -21.62 -11.81 -17.17
CA ARG A 688 -21.61 -12.90 -18.14
C ARG A 688 -20.40 -13.81 -17.96
N THR A 689 -20.53 -15.07 -18.35
CA THR A 689 -19.36 -15.95 -18.44
C THR A 689 -18.52 -15.56 -19.66
N ILE A 690 -17.24 -15.92 -19.68
CA ILE A 690 -16.38 -15.72 -20.87
C ILE A 690 -17.02 -16.36 -22.12
N ARG A 691 -17.71 -17.49 -21.95
CA ARG A 691 -18.46 -18.15 -23.05
C ARG A 691 -19.62 -17.29 -23.52
N ASP A 692 -20.43 -16.78 -22.61
CA ASP A 692 -21.64 -16.02 -22.93
C ASP A 692 -21.32 -14.58 -23.38
N SER A 693 -20.08 -14.12 -23.17
CA SER A 693 -19.62 -12.79 -23.63
C SER A 693 -19.48 -12.70 -25.14
N GLN A 694 -19.39 -13.83 -25.85
CA GLN A 694 -19.25 -13.96 -27.31
C GLN A 694 -18.09 -13.11 -27.90
N LEU A 695 -17.12 -12.68 -27.10
CA LEU A 695 -15.99 -11.85 -27.52
C LEU A 695 -15.21 -12.43 -28.70
N ARG A 696 -15.12 -13.76 -28.79
CA ARG A 696 -14.46 -14.45 -29.91
C ARG A 696 -15.27 -14.41 -31.20
N GLU A 697 -16.59 -14.49 -31.10
CA GLU A 697 -17.50 -14.59 -32.23
C GLU A 697 -17.84 -13.21 -32.79
N ASP A 698 -18.22 -12.27 -31.94
CA ASP A 698 -18.69 -10.95 -32.34
C ASP A 698 -17.55 -9.98 -32.65
N TYR A 699 -16.45 -10.05 -31.85
CA TYR A 699 -15.33 -9.11 -31.97
C TYR A 699 -14.04 -9.76 -32.50
N ARG A 700 -14.04 -11.08 -32.73
CA ARG A 700 -12.86 -11.86 -33.16
C ARG A 700 -11.64 -11.60 -32.27
N CYS A 701 -11.86 -11.47 -30.97
CA CYS A 701 -10.84 -11.29 -29.96
C CYS A 701 -10.66 -12.56 -29.14
N LEU A 702 -9.43 -12.88 -28.79
CA LEU A 702 -9.08 -14.00 -27.91
C LEU A 702 -8.67 -13.47 -26.54
N ILE A 703 -9.32 -13.93 -25.47
CA ILE A 703 -8.89 -13.63 -24.11
C ILE A 703 -7.67 -14.50 -23.79
N LEU A 704 -6.50 -13.87 -23.67
CA LEU A 704 -5.24 -14.52 -23.33
C LEU A 704 -5.11 -14.75 -21.84
N GLY A 705 -5.61 -13.80 -21.07
CA GLY A 705 -5.56 -13.81 -19.62
C GLY A 705 -6.55 -12.83 -19.03
N LEU A 706 -6.82 -13.03 -17.77
CA LEU A 706 -7.65 -12.15 -16.95
C LEU A 706 -6.89 -11.82 -15.68
N GLN A 707 -6.91 -10.58 -15.29
CA GLN A 707 -6.32 -10.17 -14.03
C GLN A 707 -7.44 -9.69 -13.09
N ARG A 708 -7.62 -10.40 -11.98
CA ARG A 708 -8.62 -10.12 -10.95
C ARG A 708 -7.93 -9.88 -9.63
N ASP A 709 -8.25 -8.77 -8.95
CA ASP A 709 -7.58 -8.38 -7.69
C ASP A 709 -6.04 -8.37 -7.82
N LEU A 710 -5.51 -7.99 -9.00
CA LEU A 710 -4.09 -8.01 -9.35
C LEU A 710 -3.46 -9.41 -9.44
N LEU A 711 -4.25 -10.48 -9.36
CA LEU A 711 -3.79 -11.84 -9.55
C LEU A 711 -3.99 -12.24 -11.01
N PRO A 712 -2.93 -12.62 -11.72
CA PRO A 712 -3.03 -13.05 -13.10
C PRO A 712 -3.65 -14.46 -13.18
N ILE A 713 -4.67 -14.60 -14.03
CA ILE A 713 -5.29 -15.85 -14.40
C ILE A 713 -4.95 -16.08 -15.85
N VAL A 714 -3.92 -16.89 -16.11
CA VAL A 714 -3.58 -17.28 -17.48
C VAL A 714 -4.63 -18.28 -17.97
N ARG A 715 -5.16 -18.04 -19.16
CA ARG A 715 -6.20 -18.90 -19.76
C ARG A 715 -7.40 -19.11 -18.81
N PRO A 716 -8.17 -18.05 -18.56
CA PRO A 716 -9.33 -18.18 -17.70
C PRO A 716 -10.30 -19.24 -18.26
N ASN A 717 -10.92 -20.01 -17.35
CA ASN A 717 -11.92 -20.98 -17.74
C ASN A 717 -13.08 -20.26 -18.44
N VAL A 718 -13.60 -20.84 -19.52
CA VAL A 718 -14.74 -20.29 -20.30
C VAL A 718 -16.00 -20.07 -19.47
N ASP A 719 -16.16 -20.79 -18.36
CA ASP A 719 -17.27 -20.63 -17.41
C ASP A 719 -16.99 -19.58 -16.32
N LEU A 720 -15.82 -18.89 -16.38
CA LEU A 720 -15.50 -17.81 -15.46
C LEU A 720 -16.37 -16.59 -15.75
N VAL A 721 -17.04 -16.08 -14.73
CA VAL A 721 -17.88 -14.88 -14.84
C VAL A 721 -16.97 -13.65 -14.79
N ILE A 722 -17.14 -12.74 -15.77
CA ILE A 722 -16.46 -11.44 -15.82
C ILE A 722 -17.05 -10.54 -14.74
N GLN A 723 -16.19 -9.93 -13.92
CA GLN A 723 -16.56 -9.06 -12.81
C GLN A 723 -16.07 -7.63 -13.05
N SER A 724 -16.75 -6.67 -12.45
CA SER A 724 -16.27 -5.29 -12.46
C SER A 724 -14.88 -5.20 -11.81
N GLY A 725 -13.96 -4.52 -12.49
CA GLY A 725 -12.56 -4.42 -12.06
C GLY A 725 -11.64 -5.53 -12.59
N ASP A 726 -12.16 -6.46 -13.39
CA ASP A 726 -11.31 -7.40 -14.14
C ASP A 726 -10.56 -6.67 -15.25
N VAL A 727 -9.29 -6.99 -15.45
CA VAL A 727 -8.52 -6.58 -16.63
C VAL A 727 -8.44 -7.77 -17.57
N LEU A 728 -9.07 -7.65 -18.73
CA LEU A 728 -9.05 -8.66 -19.79
C LEU A 728 -7.89 -8.37 -20.75
N TRP A 729 -7.00 -9.33 -20.93
CA TRP A 729 -5.95 -9.23 -21.94
C TRP A 729 -6.43 -9.88 -23.22
N LEU A 730 -6.65 -9.05 -24.23
CA LEU A 730 -7.26 -9.42 -25.51
C LEU A 730 -6.21 -9.45 -26.61
N LEU A 731 -6.20 -10.50 -27.40
CA LEU A 731 -5.46 -10.57 -28.67
C LEU A 731 -6.47 -10.48 -29.82
N GLY A 732 -6.27 -9.52 -30.69
CA GLY A 732 -7.18 -9.34 -31.85
C GLY A 732 -6.58 -8.40 -32.90
N THR A 733 -7.38 -8.09 -33.91
CA THR A 733 -7.02 -7.08 -34.92
C THR A 733 -7.32 -5.67 -34.38
N ARG A 734 -6.58 -4.66 -34.83
CA ARG A 734 -6.75 -3.27 -34.38
C ARG A 734 -8.17 -2.75 -34.58
N HIS A 735 -8.76 -3.01 -35.72
CA HIS A 735 -10.13 -2.59 -36.02
C HIS A 735 -11.17 -3.19 -35.07
N MET A 736 -10.99 -4.47 -34.67
CA MET A 736 -11.91 -5.14 -33.75
C MET A 736 -11.77 -4.64 -32.31
N ALA A 737 -10.58 -4.27 -31.87
CA ALA A 737 -10.39 -3.68 -30.55
C ALA A 737 -10.95 -2.26 -30.47
N GLU A 738 -10.80 -1.46 -31.55
CA GLU A 738 -11.41 -0.12 -31.65
C GLU A 738 -12.94 -0.23 -31.57
N LYS A 739 -13.55 -1.22 -32.23
CA LYS A 739 -14.98 -1.50 -32.15
C LYS A 739 -15.44 -1.92 -30.76
N LEU A 740 -14.69 -2.80 -30.10
CA LEU A 740 -15.00 -3.24 -28.73
C LEU A 740 -14.95 -2.06 -27.72
N LEU A 741 -14.00 -1.14 -27.90
CA LEU A 741 -13.90 0.06 -27.09
C LEU A 741 -15.05 1.02 -27.36
N ALA A 742 -15.42 1.25 -28.62
CA ALA A 742 -16.54 2.11 -29.00
C ALA A 742 -17.89 1.58 -28.46
N ASP A 743 -18.14 0.27 -28.60
CA ASP A 743 -19.36 -0.37 -28.07
C ASP A 743 -19.40 -0.34 -26.52
N ALA A 744 -18.23 -0.33 -25.85
CA ALA A 744 -18.14 -0.20 -24.40
C ALA A 744 -18.42 1.22 -23.90
N ASP A 745 -18.08 2.24 -24.70
CA ASP A 745 -18.31 3.67 -24.39
C ASP A 745 -19.73 4.12 -24.83
N GLY A 746 -20.54 3.24 -25.42
CA GLY A 746 -21.90 3.55 -25.85
C GLY A 746 -22.02 4.44 -27.09
N GLU A 747 -20.92 4.63 -27.84
CA GLU A 747 -20.93 5.29 -29.15
C GLU A 747 -21.32 4.26 -30.24
N GLU A 748 -22.53 4.38 -30.78
CA GLU A 748 -22.90 3.67 -32.02
C GLU A 748 -22.01 4.14 -33.17
N VAL A 749 -21.20 3.25 -33.74
CA VAL A 749 -20.39 3.48 -34.94
C VAL A 749 -21.22 3.20 -36.20
#